data_39f7ffa76e2a04c568534941be338d99
#
_entry.id   39f7ffa76e2a04c568534941be338d99
#
_cell.length_a   1.000
_cell.length_b   1.000
_cell.length_c   1.000
_cell.angle_alpha   90.00
_cell.angle_beta   90.00
_cell.angle_gamma   90.00
#
_symmetry.space_group_name_H-M   'P 1'
#
loop_
_entity.id
_entity.type
_entity.pdbx_description
1 polymer ?
#
loop_
_entity_poly.entity_id
_entity_poly.type
_entity_poly.pdbx_seq_one_letter_code
_entity_poly.pdbx_strand_id
1 'polypeptide(L)'
;MKRIGCMLVLLLVVAVAMAQKTLSGKIFSKTDGSPIEMATVRLFAYKGGDSTMVQGTQTHYDGVFVLNNIRAGKYRLLISSVGFDDYRQWVEMKGENLTLPTIRLSEQVQHLAEVNVEGRAAEMTVKGDTIEYNTAAYQVSETATVEELLKKMNGVEVDKEGNVTINGEEIKAVRIDGKKFFGDDVQTATKNIPADMIEKIQVIDEKSDMAKLTGFEDDEGERIINLSLKKERKKGLFGNYSGAVGADMVTDDGGWFDYGNPAYGLTPAAQTKHFFENDFRYNANLFTNLLLGESQTTILAGANNTNEIRSRRGRGWGGGQNAGITTSENLGVNTNIDLTSKLDKKDDKTSLLIGGDASFNHSNNDTRTLSQKDSYSEDATYIDKDSTNKLTQSWDAQMRLEMEYQIDSMNKLVLRPQISYTNSASVQTNDYEYERDSVLINAGNQNQNTLQEEISASMRVIYNHKFAKPGRTLTMRANVSFKNTEGETETFAWDRRNEVALVDQNTESYNNTLSYSLRTSYVEPIYGKNHFLETVLSLSGNNRHSEKKQYTNVGGDYVYDPIFSNELYNDMYTEQLELNYRWVSEKIDLTAGARVLATQTHSTTYYGGSLARDTLYNRWNYSPNLRFRYKFGKKEFARIVYRGNVNQPTIQQMEPVRNNSDAMNETVGNLGLQPAFRHNLFAMYSRFNEKKFSSIMVGLRGTVTQDALTNNTIYDQTGKRYMQTVNADMIPWNIGADLMSNTPFYKKMFQFHSRTAVSYNQRVAYVLREQDSEQIAQMIEAGTLGLGEASKTGNFRMSSDLTLRFTHKLVDIGVKNTNIYSLTHNSLNKKNISHLGDWIISGDVTFHLPKSWNIATDISYTSRYGYQGLTDVNELIWNFSVDKTWANSTLTLKVYDLLNDKKNVVQTVNETSVSYQKFNTLPTYFMLTYTYKLNRMGNLKATGAAAWQQQMYEGGGRPPYGR
;
A
#
# COMPACT_ATOMS: atom_id res chain seq x y z
N MET A 1 -4.88 -5.24 116.47
CA MET A 1 -4.36 -4.14 115.58
C MET A 1 -4.05 -4.54 114.10
N LYS A 2 -3.87 -5.79 113.78
CA LYS A 2 -3.57 -6.21 112.29
C LYS A 2 -4.83 -6.24 111.39
N ARG A 3 -6.04 -6.31 111.88
CA ARG A 3 -7.29 -6.32 111.07
C ARG A 3 -7.76 -4.90 110.70
N ILE A 4 -7.43 -3.83 111.40
CA ILE A 4 -7.79 -2.42 111.17
C ILE A 4 -6.87 -1.83 110.10
N GLY A 5 -5.58 -2.27 110.07
CA GLY A 5 -4.63 -1.83 109.00
C GLY A 5 -5.00 -2.37 107.60
N CYS A 6 -5.46 -3.63 107.46
CA CYS A 6 -5.93 -4.18 106.21
C CYS A 6 -7.19 -3.51 105.69
N MET A 7 -8.09 -3.06 106.57
CA MET A 7 -9.33 -2.38 106.14
C MET A 7 -9.06 -0.95 105.73
N LEU A 8 -8.07 -0.26 106.29
CA LEU A 8 -7.63 1.08 105.82
C LEU A 8 -6.90 1.01 104.49
N VAL A 9 -6.10 0.01 104.30
CA VAL A 9 -5.46 -0.23 102.98
C VAL A 9 -6.47 -0.56 101.91
N LEU A 10 -7.49 -1.36 102.22
CA LEU A 10 -8.56 -1.71 101.27
C LEU A 10 -9.43 -0.49 100.91
N LEU A 11 -9.68 0.42 101.90
CA LEU A 11 -10.39 1.68 101.71
C LEU A 11 -9.60 2.68 100.84
N LEU A 12 -8.28 2.70 101.02
CA LEU A 12 -7.41 3.54 100.18
C LEU A 12 -7.31 3.04 98.77
N VAL A 13 -7.32 1.74 98.56
CA VAL A 13 -7.31 1.14 97.16
C VAL A 13 -8.64 1.42 96.48
N VAL A 14 -9.80 1.38 97.22
CA VAL A 14 -11.10 1.71 96.64
C VAL A 14 -11.21 3.20 96.34
N ALA A 15 -10.62 4.10 97.13
CA ALA A 15 -10.61 5.53 96.84
C ALA A 15 -9.79 5.95 95.62
N VAL A 16 -8.74 5.23 95.33
CA VAL A 16 -7.90 5.45 94.10
C VAL A 16 -8.64 4.90 92.81
N ALA A 17 -9.51 3.92 92.97
CA ALA A 17 -10.24 3.37 91.84
C ALA A 17 -11.40 4.28 91.35
N MET A 18 -11.83 5.31 92.15
CA MET A 18 -12.93 6.16 91.75
C MET A 18 -12.55 7.48 91.02
N ALA A 19 -11.30 7.66 90.58
CA ALA A 19 -10.83 8.89 89.96
C ALA A 19 -10.83 8.88 88.40
N GLN A 20 -11.48 7.85 87.80
CA GLN A 20 -11.53 7.73 86.33
C GLN A 20 -12.89 8.20 85.81
N LYS A 21 -12.87 9.21 84.88
CA LYS A 21 -14.07 9.89 84.40
C LYS A 21 -14.23 9.71 82.94
N THR A 22 -15.40 10.03 82.36
CA THR A 22 -15.74 9.89 81.00
C THR A 22 -15.56 11.18 80.22
N LEU A 23 -15.06 11.02 78.96
CA LEU A 23 -15.09 12.05 77.93
C LEU A 23 -16.05 11.66 76.81
N SER A 24 -17.05 12.48 76.57
CA SER A 24 -18.07 12.22 75.57
C SER A 24 -18.28 13.45 74.69
N GLY A 25 -18.89 13.19 73.51
CA GLY A 25 -19.22 14.26 72.59
C GLY A 25 -20.07 13.70 71.39
N LYS A 26 -20.49 14.63 70.55
CA LYS A 26 -21.27 14.31 69.34
C LYS A 26 -20.57 14.83 68.13
N ILE A 27 -20.57 14.02 67.07
CA ILE A 27 -19.91 14.35 65.82
C ILE A 27 -20.94 14.36 64.71
N PHE A 28 -21.03 15.49 63.99
CA PHE A 28 -21.98 15.73 62.91
C PHE A 28 -21.25 16.29 61.68
N SER A 29 -21.83 16.08 60.51
CA SER A 29 -21.42 16.73 59.28
C SER A 29 -21.74 18.22 59.34
N LYS A 30 -20.83 19.05 58.86
CA LYS A 30 -21.03 20.49 58.77
C LYS A 30 -21.95 20.88 57.63
N THR A 31 -21.99 20.07 56.57
CA THR A 31 -22.68 20.34 55.31
C THR A 31 -24.18 20.09 55.43
N ASP A 32 -24.57 18.94 55.91
CA ASP A 32 -25.98 18.52 55.97
C ASP A 32 -26.54 18.33 57.42
N GLY A 33 -25.64 18.46 58.42
CA GLY A 33 -26.03 18.32 59.83
C GLY A 33 -26.37 16.91 60.24
N SER A 34 -26.06 15.88 59.44
CA SER A 34 -26.30 14.48 59.81
C SER A 34 -25.26 13.96 60.80
N PRO A 35 -25.62 13.01 61.69
CA PRO A 35 -24.66 12.37 62.61
C PRO A 35 -23.66 11.55 61.80
N ILE A 36 -22.36 11.59 62.15
CA ILE A 36 -21.33 10.80 61.53
C ILE A 36 -21.11 9.51 62.29
N GLU A 37 -21.55 8.41 61.74
CA GLU A 37 -21.40 7.06 62.28
C GLU A 37 -19.98 6.53 61.99
N MET A 38 -19.44 5.69 62.91
CA MET A 38 -18.12 5.03 62.79
C MET A 38 -16.94 5.99 62.65
N ALA A 39 -17.07 7.25 62.97
CA ALA A 39 -15.92 8.15 63.05
C ALA A 39 -14.95 7.67 64.15
N THR A 40 -13.71 7.55 63.82
CA THR A 40 -12.67 7.07 64.73
C THR A 40 -12.20 8.21 65.61
N VAL A 41 -12.43 8.10 66.91
CA VAL A 41 -12.04 9.07 67.93
C VAL A 41 -10.84 8.52 68.71
N ARG A 42 -9.73 9.23 68.73
CA ARG A 42 -8.47 8.82 69.38
C ARG A 42 -7.99 9.93 70.33
N LEU A 43 -7.61 9.54 71.54
CA LEU A 43 -7.12 10.44 72.59
C LEU A 43 -5.63 10.17 72.81
N PHE A 44 -4.80 11.24 72.75
CA PHE A 44 -3.36 11.15 72.88
C PHE A 44 -2.92 11.96 74.08
N ALA A 45 -2.03 11.41 74.90
CA ALA A 45 -1.27 12.14 75.90
C ALA A 45 0.08 12.55 75.33
N TYR A 46 0.56 13.75 75.69
CA TYR A 46 1.84 14.28 75.27
C TYR A 46 2.76 14.41 76.51
N LYS A 47 3.93 13.79 76.41
CA LYS A 47 4.95 13.92 77.45
C LYS A 47 6.35 14.02 76.80
N GLY A 48 7.06 15.17 77.04
CA GLY A 48 8.43 15.31 76.52
C GLY A 48 8.61 15.35 75.00
N GLY A 49 7.58 15.72 74.22
CA GLY A 49 7.61 15.73 72.72
C GLY A 49 7.03 14.49 72.03
N ASP A 50 6.89 13.38 72.75
CA ASP A 50 6.28 12.20 72.23
C ASP A 50 4.78 12.11 72.49
N SER A 51 4.01 11.58 71.57
CA SER A 51 2.56 11.36 71.68
C SER A 51 2.25 9.86 71.81
N THR A 52 1.55 9.51 72.93
CA THR A 52 1.09 8.13 73.20
C THR A 52 -0.41 8.09 73.16
N MET A 53 -0.97 7.17 72.36
CA MET A 53 -2.40 6.94 72.31
C MET A 53 -2.88 6.36 73.65
N VAL A 54 -3.80 7.06 74.33
CA VAL A 54 -4.36 6.66 75.61
C VAL A 54 -5.56 5.75 75.41
N GLN A 55 -6.51 6.12 74.53
CA GLN A 55 -7.68 5.41 74.23
C GLN A 55 -8.26 5.81 72.85
N GLY A 56 -9.02 4.89 72.26
CA GLY A 56 -9.81 5.18 71.04
C GLY A 56 -11.20 4.50 71.13
N THR A 57 -12.12 5.11 70.37
CA THR A 57 -13.48 4.58 70.18
C THR A 57 -14.02 4.98 68.83
N GLN A 58 -15.19 4.50 68.47
CA GLN A 58 -15.95 4.94 67.29
C GLN A 58 -17.27 5.54 67.70
N THR A 59 -17.78 6.47 66.87
CA THR A 59 -19.12 7.01 67.03
C THR A 59 -20.19 5.94 66.68
N HIS A 60 -21.29 5.97 67.46
CA HIS A 60 -22.50 5.21 67.20
C HIS A 60 -23.29 5.86 66.01
N TYR A 61 -24.39 5.20 65.60
CA TYR A 61 -25.31 5.66 64.55
C TYR A 61 -25.88 7.07 64.77
N ASP A 62 -25.95 7.54 66.04
CA ASP A 62 -26.37 8.88 66.44
C ASP A 62 -25.24 9.92 66.53
N GLY A 63 -24.03 9.54 66.07
CA GLY A 63 -22.84 10.37 66.11
C GLY A 63 -22.22 10.54 67.50
N VAL A 64 -22.68 9.85 68.55
CA VAL A 64 -22.16 9.96 69.94
C VAL A 64 -20.94 9.06 70.11
N PHE A 65 -19.89 9.60 70.76
CA PHE A 65 -18.78 8.82 71.25
C PHE A 65 -18.63 8.94 72.79
N VAL A 66 -18.10 7.92 73.39
CA VAL A 66 -17.80 7.89 74.84
C VAL A 66 -16.44 7.23 75.05
N LEU A 67 -15.51 7.90 75.73
CA LEU A 67 -14.23 7.37 76.19
C LEU A 67 -14.34 7.25 77.76
N ASN A 68 -14.21 6.05 78.23
CA ASN A 68 -14.35 5.80 79.67
C ASN A 68 -13.00 5.74 80.39
N ASN A 69 -12.99 6.03 81.70
CA ASN A 69 -11.78 5.84 82.53
C ASN A 69 -10.58 6.73 82.20
N ILE A 70 -10.85 7.95 81.72
CA ILE A 70 -9.82 8.95 81.44
C ILE A 70 -9.35 9.65 82.71
N ARG A 71 -8.06 9.62 82.94
CA ARG A 71 -7.43 10.29 84.10
C ARG A 71 -7.40 11.81 83.91
N ALA A 72 -7.29 12.57 85.03
CA ALA A 72 -7.09 13.99 84.94
C ALA A 72 -5.77 14.32 84.18
N GLY A 73 -5.85 15.27 83.26
CA GLY A 73 -4.69 15.64 82.40
C GLY A 73 -5.07 16.35 81.12
N LYS A 74 -4.04 16.81 80.33
CA LYS A 74 -4.23 17.45 79.08
C LYS A 74 -4.01 16.41 77.99
N TYR A 75 -4.95 16.32 77.08
CA TYR A 75 -4.96 15.37 76.00
C TYR A 75 -5.21 16.06 74.64
N ARG A 76 -4.76 15.44 73.57
CA ARG A 76 -5.12 15.81 72.18
C ARG A 76 -6.13 14.81 71.65
N LEU A 77 -7.32 15.30 71.38
CA LEU A 77 -8.35 14.55 70.70
C LEU A 77 -8.15 14.63 69.21
N LEU A 78 -8.11 13.50 68.51
CA LEU A 78 -8.09 13.35 67.05
C LEU A 78 -9.31 12.57 66.63
N ILE A 79 -10.07 13.18 65.72
CA ILE A 79 -11.27 12.53 65.11
C ILE A 79 -11.01 12.45 63.62
N SER A 80 -11.20 11.26 63.07
CA SER A 80 -11.06 11.01 61.64
C SER A 80 -12.23 10.16 61.13
N SER A 81 -12.78 10.53 59.95
CA SER A 81 -13.80 9.75 59.26
C SER A 81 -13.57 9.81 57.77
N VAL A 82 -13.94 8.72 57.04
CA VAL A 82 -13.75 8.67 55.59
C VAL A 82 -14.63 9.74 54.92
N GLY A 83 -14.03 10.55 54.07
CA GLY A 83 -14.74 11.66 53.40
C GLY A 83 -14.80 12.97 54.18
N PHE A 84 -14.16 13.06 55.35
CA PHE A 84 -14.12 14.26 56.20
C PHE A 84 -12.71 14.67 56.56
N ASP A 85 -12.47 15.95 56.78
CA ASP A 85 -11.21 16.47 57.28
C ASP A 85 -10.94 16.02 58.70
N ASP A 86 -9.72 15.69 59.05
CA ASP A 86 -9.28 15.37 60.39
C ASP A 86 -9.53 16.54 61.36
N TYR A 87 -10.24 16.31 62.44
CA TYR A 87 -10.47 17.27 63.51
C TYR A 87 -9.52 17.03 64.66
N ARG A 88 -8.87 18.06 65.16
CA ARG A 88 -7.88 18.02 66.23
C ARG A 88 -8.18 19.10 67.27
N GLN A 89 -8.34 18.72 68.56
CA GLN A 89 -8.61 19.63 69.63
C GLN A 89 -7.83 19.22 70.87
N TRP A 90 -7.39 20.22 71.68
CA TRP A 90 -6.86 20.00 73.00
C TRP A 90 -8.03 19.90 73.99
N VAL A 91 -8.03 18.86 74.85
CA VAL A 91 -9.01 18.59 75.83
C VAL A 91 -8.34 18.46 77.22
N GLU A 92 -8.85 19.17 78.23
CA GLU A 92 -8.32 19.11 79.60
C GLU A 92 -9.35 18.45 80.52
N MET A 93 -8.99 17.28 81.00
CA MET A 93 -9.77 16.54 81.98
C MET A 93 -9.44 16.98 83.44
N LYS A 94 -10.36 17.62 84.11
CA LYS A 94 -10.14 18.20 85.50
C LYS A 94 -10.64 17.31 86.59
N GLY A 95 -10.85 15.99 86.31
CA GLY A 95 -11.34 15.03 87.31
C GLY A 95 -12.82 14.90 87.39
N GLU A 96 -13.56 15.45 86.45
CA GLU A 96 -15.02 15.34 86.23
C GLU A 96 -15.34 14.75 84.85
N ASN A 97 -16.57 14.31 84.68
CA ASN A 97 -17.08 13.90 83.42
C ASN A 97 -17.13 15.12 82.46
N LEU A 98 -16.52 15.00 81.28
CA LEU A 98 -16.47 16.11 80.31
C LEU A 98 -17.28 15.76 79.08
N THR A 99 -18.32 16.55 78.79
CA THR A 99 -19.03 16.47 77.51
C THR A 99 -18.63 17.60 76.62
N LEU A 100 -18.06 17.27 75.45
CA LEU A 100 -17.64 18.29 74.50
C LEU A 100 -18.85 18.87 73.78
N PRO A 101 -18.82 20.10 73.33
CA PRO A 101 -19.79 20.63 72.38
C PRO A 101 -19.85 19.81 71.14
N THR A 102 -20.96 19.89 70.44
CA THR A 102 -21.10 19.21 69.15
C THR A 102 -19.99 19.60 68.18
N ILE A 103 -19.21 18.60 67.76
CA ILE A 103 -18.12 18.75 66.77
C ILE A 103 -18.67 18.57 65.38
N ARG A 104 -18.39 19.53 64.51
CA ARG A 104 -18.81 19.46 63.12
C ARG A 104 -17.59 19.25 62.23
N LEU A 105 -17.55 18.10 61.50
CA LEU A 105 -16.51 17.84 60.54
C LEU A 105 -16.89 18.42 59.16
N SER A 106 -15.91 19.04 58.48
CA SER A 106 -16.06 19.49 57.09
C SER A 106 -15.79 18.29 56.16
N GLU A 107 -16.61 18.16 55.17
CA GLU A 107 -16.35 17.17 54.11
C GLU A 107 -15.02 17.53 53.41
N GLN A 108 -14.19 16.52 53.27
CA GLN A 108 -12.95 16.63 52.47
C GLN A 108 -13.36 16.58 51.01
N VAL A 109 -13.45 17.77 50.37
CA VAL A 109 -13.44 17.85 48.93
C VAL A 109 -12.01 17.47 48.51
N GLN A 110 -11.75 16.17 48.31
CA GLN A 110 -10.65 15.74 47.52
C GLN A 110 -10.97 16.19 46.09
N HIS A 111 -10.42 17.31 45.67
CA HIS A 111 -9.96 17.40 44.29
C HIS A 111 -8.92 16.27 44.17
N LEU A 112 -9.37 15.12 43.65
CA LEU A 112 -8.47 14.17 43.01
C LEU A 112 -7.72 15.05 42.06
N ALA A 113 -6.45 15.37 42.35
CA ALA A 113 -5.52 15.79 41.30
C ALA A 113 -5.73 14.72 40.28
N GLU A 114 -6.27 15.12 39.12
CA GLU A 114 -6.38 14.30 37.94
C GLU A 114 -5.00 13.70 37.76
N VAL A 115 -4.83 12.46 38.20
CA VAL A 115 -3.67 11.68 37.81
C VAL A 115 -3.95 11.45 36.35
N ASN A 116 -3.48 12.41 35.56
CA ASN A 116 -3.37 12.24 34.12
C ASN A 116 -2.37 11.10 33.96
N VAL A 117 -2.84 9.87 34.09
CA VAL A 117 -2.16 8.72 33.58
C VAL A 117 -2.27 8.92 32.07
N GLU A 118 -1.34 9.68 31.50
CA GLU A 118 -1.02 9.63 30.10
C GLU A 118 -0.50 8.20 29.82
N GLY A 119 -1.39 7.25 29.90
CA GLY A 119 -1.23 5.97 29.25
C GLY A 119 -1.31 6.28 27.77
N ARG A 120 -0.19 6.64 27.13
CA ARG A 120 -0.11 6.61 25.68
C ARG A 120 -0.53 5.21 25.27
N ALA A 121 -1.68 5.13 24.59
CA ALA A 121 -2.14 3.88 24.02
C ALA A 121 -0.99 3.29 23.21
N ALA A 122 -0.80 1.98 23.29
CA ALA A 122 0.26 1.32 22.54
C ALA A 122 0.09 1.67 21.05
N GLU A 123 1.10 2.26 20.43
CA GLU A 123 1.06 2.70 19.03
C GLU A 123 0.79 1.53 18.08
N MET A 124 1.33 0.37 18.41
CA MET A 124 1.23 -0.84 17.60
C MET A 124 1.09 -2.07 18.51
N THR A 125 0.22 -2.98 18.15
CA THR A 125 0.08 -4.31 18.77
C THR A 125 0.06 -5.39 17.69
N VAL A 126 0.61 -6.57 17.97
CA VAL A 126 0.56 -7.70 17.05
C VAL A 126 -0.35 -8.76 17.65
N LYS A 127 -1.39 -9.16 16.93
CA LYS A 127 -2.35 -10.20 17.33
C LYS A 127 -2.33 -11.31 16.28
N GLY A 128 -1.65 -12.41 16.59
CA GLY A 128 -1.46 -13.49 15.63
C GLY A 128 -0.62 -13.00 14.42
N ASP A 129 -1.18 -13.07 13.23
CA ASP A 129 -0.57 -12.61 11.98
C ASP A 129 -0.97 -11.15 11.63
N THR A 130 -1.74 -10.46 12.48
CA THR A 130 -2.23 -9.10 12.27
C THR A 130 -1.39 -8.09 13.06
N ILE A 131 -0.88 -7.06 12.38
CA ILE A 131 -0.29 -5.88 13.01
C ILE A 131 -1.39 -4.84 13.14
N GLU A 132 -1.68 -4.39 14.35
CA GLU A 132 -2.70 -3.40 14.65
C GLU A 132 -2.06 -2.11 15.13
N TYR A 133 -2.24 -1.01 14.41
CA TYR A 133 -1.81 0.33 14.79
C TYR A 133 -2.98 1.08 15.41
N ASN A 134 -2.74 1.73 16.53
CA ASN A 134 -3.71 2.59 17.20
C ASN A 134 -3.56 4.02 16.67
N THR A 135 -4.56 4.53 15.96
CA THR A 135 -4.48 5.85 15.33
C THR A 135 -4.42 7.00 16.34
N ALA A 136 -4.98 6.82 17.54
CA ALA A 136 -4.93 7.83 18.61
C ALA A 136 -3.52 8.11 19.14
N ALA A 137 -2.55 7.23 18.84
CA ALA A 137 -1.15 7.44 19.21
C ALA A 137 -0.40 8.40 18.29
N TYR A 138 -0.97 8.73 17.12
CA TYR A 138 -0.34 9.56 16.09
C TYR A 138 -1.06 10.89 15.97
N GLN A 139 -0.31 11.99 16.06
CA GLN A 139 -0.86 13.33 15.88
C GLN A 139 -0.87 13.69 14.40
N VAL A 140 -2.05 13.91 13.86
CA VAL A 140 -2.26 14.41 12.50
C VAL A 140 -3.21 15.61 12.54
N SER A 141 -3.22 16.41 11.49
CA SER A 141 -4.21 17.47 11.32
C SER A 141 -5.64 16.90 11.40
N GLU A 142 -6.58 17.66 11.91
CA GLU A 142 -8.00 17.24 11.93
C GLU A 142 -8.57 16.96 10.53
N THR A 143 -7.96 17.53 9.50
CA THR A 143 -8.32 17.29 8.10
C THR A 143 -7.44 16.28 7.40
N ALA A 144 -6.48 15.68 8.10
CA ALA A 144 -5.56 14.72 7.55
C ALA A 144 -6.28 13.50 6.93
N THR A 145 -5.73 12.99 5.85
CA THR A 145 -6.15 11.75 5.23
C THR A 145 -5.47 10.55 5.87
N VAL A 146 -5.94 9.34 5.55
CA VAL A 146 -5.29 8.10 5.98
C VAL A 146 -3.85 8.04 5.44
N GLU A 147 -3.57 8.55 4.24
CA GLU A 147 -2.20 8.61 3.69
C GLU A 147 -1.26 9.44 4.57
N GLU A 148 -1.69 10.63 5.00
CA GLU A 148 -0.90 11.47 5.90
C GLU A 148 -0.68 10.83 7.27
N LEU A 149 -1.67 10.08 7.77
CA LEU A 149 -1.53 9.28 8.97
C LEU A 149 -0.52 8.14 8.76
N LEU A 150 -0.61 7.40 7.66
CA LEU A 150 0.30 6.31 7.32
C LEU A 150 1.75 6.77 7.20
N LYS A 151 2.01 7.96 6.63
CA LYS A 151 3.36 8.57 6.55
C LYS A 151 4.00 8.82 7.91
N LYS A 152 3.19 8.94 8.97
CA LYS A 152 3.68 9.11 10.35
C LYS A 152 3.81 7.80 11.12
N MET A 153 3.35 6.68 10.55
CA MET A 153 3.33 5.39 11.24
C MET A 153 4.64 4.63 11.08
N ASN A 154 5.04 3.96 12.12
CA ASN A 154 6.28 3.19 12.16
C ASN A 154 6.26 1.99 11.23
N GLY A 155 7.31 1.83 10.42
CA GLY A 155 7.44 0.72 9.47
C GLY A 155 6.57 0.87 8.23
N VAL A 156 5.92 2.03 8.05
CA VAL A 156 5.12 2.37 6.88
C VAL A 156 5.89 3.35 6.00
N GLU A 157 5.97 3.03 4.73
CA GLU A 157 6.52 3.89 3.70
C GLU A 157 5.42 4.18 2.68
N VAL A 158 5.27 5.45 2.32
CA VAL A 158 4.38 5.88 1.24
C VAL A 158 5.26 6.58 0.22
N ASP A 159 5.33 6.00 -0.98
CA ASP A 159 6.14 6.57 -2.06
C ASP A 159 5.51 7.85 -2.65
N LYS A 160 6.18 8.46 -3.62
CA LYS A 160 5.72 9.68 -4.29
C LYS A 160 4.42 9.45 -5.05
N GLU A 161 4.18 8.24 -5.50
CA GLU A 161 2.99 7.80 -6.23
C GLU A 161 1.82 7.51 -5.29
N GLY A 162 2.05 7.34 -3.98
CA GLY A 162 1.07 6.98 -2.98
C GLY A 162 0.91 5.46 -2.80
N ASN A 163 1.87 4.65 -3.28
CA ASN A 163 1.92 3.24 -2.92
C ASN A 163 2.36 3.08 -1.48
N VAL A 164 1.70 2.22 -0.77
CA VAL A 164 1.97 1.96 0.63
C VAL A 164 2.75 0.66 0.77
N THR A 165 3.89 0.74 1.43
CA THR A 165 4.71 -0.42 1.81
C THR A 165 4.78 -0.50 3.33
N ILE A 166 4.47 -1.65 3.91
CA ILE A 166 4.54 -1.85 5.35
C ILE A 166 5.50 -2.99 5.66
N ASN A 167 6.53 -2.69 6.45
CA ASN A 167 7.61 -3.61 6.76
C ASN A 167 8.24 -4.25 5.49
N GLY A 168 8.39 -3.46 4.41
CA GLY A 168 9.00 -3.87 3.15
C GLY A 168 8.12 -4.66 2.20
N GLU A 169 6.87 -4.92 2.56
CA GLU A 169 5.90 -5.55 1.67
C GLU A 169 4.84 -4.55 1.23
N GLU A 170 4.58 -4.52 -0.07
CA GLU A 170 3.60 -3.63 -0.69
C GLU A 170 2.17 -4.02 -0.29
N ILE A 171 1.37 -3.04 0.08
CA ILE A 171 -0.05 -3.20 0.35
C ILE A 171 -0.80 -3.27 -0.98
N LYS A 172 -1.59 -4.33 -1.15
CA LYS A 172 -2.34 -4.59 -2.39
C LYS A 172 -3.80 -4.16 -2.33
N ALA A 173 -4.38 -4.05 -1.13
CA ALA A 173 -5.79 -3.73 -0.96
C ALA A 173 -6.08 -2.98 0.34
N VAL A 174 -7.19 -2.24 0.36
CA VAL A 174 -7.74 -1.61 1.55
C VAL A 174 -9.15 -2.11 1.82
N ARG A 175 -9.42 -2.41 3.08
CA ARG A 175 -10.75 -2.76 3.61
C ARG A 175 -11.22 -1.67 4.57
N ILE A 176 -12.53 -1.49 4.68
CA ILE A 176 -13.16 -0.67 5.73
C ILE A 176 -14.08 -1.59 6.53
N ASP A 177 -13.80 -1.78 7.82
CA ASP A 177 -14.49 -2.76 8.69
C ASP A 177 -14.61 -4.15 8.02
N GLY A 178 -13.54 -4.59 7.34
CA GLY A 178 -13.47 -5.87 6.63
C GLY A 178 -14.08 -5.89 5.24
N LYS A 179 -14.79 -4.85 4.80
CA LYS A 179 -15.43 -4.75 3.47
C LYS A 179 -14.47 -4.18 2.44
N LYS A 180 -14.52 -4.66 1.20
CA LYS A 180 -13.73 -4.14 0.10
C LYS A 180 -14.07 -2.69 -0.19
N PHE A 181 -13.05 -1.89 -0.48
CA PHE A 181 -13.20 -0.49 -0.80
C PHE A 181 -12.53 -0.19 -2.15
N PHE A 182 -13.31 0.25 -3.13
CA PHE A 182 -12.88 0.50 -4.51
C PHE A 182 -11.98 -0.61 -5.08
N GLY A 183 -12.32 -1.87 -4.75
CA GLY A 183 -11.74 -3.09 -5.32
C GLY A 183 -10.22 -3.08 -5.37
N ASP A 184 -9.57 -2.92 -4.21
CA ASP A 184 -8.13 -3.07 -4.03
C ASP A 184 -7.29 -1.85 -4.49
N ASP A 185 -7.92 -0.69 -4.78
CA ASP A 185 -7.19 0.55 -5.04
C ASP A 185 -6.77 1.22 -3.72
N VAL A 186 -5.52 1.02 -3.34
CA VAL A 186 -4.94 1.53 -2.10
C VAL A 186 -4.91 3.06 -2.10
N GLN A 187 -4.57 3.70 -3.22
CA GLN A 187 -4.45 5.15 -3.32
C GLN A 187 -5.81 5.84 -3.18
N THR A 188 -6.84 5.30 -3.83
CA THR A 188 -8.21 5.82 -3.67
C THR A 188 -8.66 5.78 -2.22
N ALA A 189 -8.34 4.73 -1.47
CA ALA A 189 -8.68 4.63 -0.06
C ALA A 189 -7.85 5.61 0.79
N THR A 190 -6.53 5.57 0.69
CA THR A 190 -5.64 6.31 1.60
C THR A 190 -5.69 7.83 1.41
N LYS A 191 -5.87 8.30 0.16
CA LYS A 191 -5.91 9.74 -0.15
C LYS A 191 -7.27 10.40 0.12
N ASN A 192 -8.35 9.62 0.25
CA ASN A 192 -9.70 10.18 0.37
C ASN A 192 -10.35 9.97 1.74
N ILE A 193 -9.97 8.94 2.50
CA ILE A 193 -10.58 8.67 3.80
C ILE A 193 -9.96 9.57 4.88
N PRO A 194 -10.79 10.31 5.67
CA PRO A 194 -10.29 11.13 6.78
C PRO A 194 -9.71 10.25 7.91
N ALA A 195 -8.53 10.63 8.39
CA ALA A 195 -7.82 9.90 9.45
C ALA A 195 -8.58 9.90 10.79
N ASP A 196 -9.33 10.98 11.09
CA ASP A 196 -10.09 11.13 12.34
C ASP A 196 -11.23 10.12 12.52
N MET A 197 -11.64 9.46 11.45
CA MET A 197 -12.67 8.41 11.48
C MET A 197 -12.15 7.04 11.90
N ILE A 198 -10.86 6.84 11.76
CA ILE A 198 -10.24 5.54 11.96
C ILE A 198 -9.89 5.36 13.44
N GLU A 199 -10.30 4.25 14.02
CA GLU A 199 -9.90 3.81 15.36
C GLU A 199 -8.58 3.06 15.31
N LYS A 200 -8.45 2.16 14.33
CA LYS A 200 -7.30 1.28 14.17
C LYS A 200 -7.00 0.99 12.71
N ILE A 201 -5.73 0.82 12.41
CA ILE A 201 -5.25 0.32 11.12
C ILE A 201 -4.67 -1.06 11.35
N GLN A 202 -5.27 -2.07 10.73
CA GLN A 202 -4.82 -3.46 10.83
C GLN A 202 -4.13 -3.87 9.53
N VAL A 203 -2.90 -4.33 9.63
CA VAL A 203 -2.15 -4.93 8.53
C VAL A 203 -2.31 -6.43 8.62
N ILE A 204 -2.88 -7.02 7.59
CA ILE A 204 -3.28 -8.42 7.57
C ILE A 204 -2.65 -9.08 6.34
N ASP A 205 -1.98 -10.21 6.54
CA ASP A 205 -1.64 -11.11 5.44
C ASP A 205 -2.92 -11.86 5.05
N GLU A 206 -3.70 -11.28 4.14
CA GLU A 206 -4.97 -11.86 3.72
C GLU A 206 -4.71 -13.05 2.80
N LYS A 207 -5.21 -14.21 3.21
CA LYS A 207 -5.16 -15.41 2.38
C LYS A 207 -6.08 -15.22 1.19
N SER A 208 -5.73 -15.81 0.05
CA SER A 208 -6.65 -15.90 -1.10
C SER A 208 -7.97 -16.56 -0.70
N ASP A 209 -8.99 -16.41 -1.53
CA ASP A 209 -10.27 -17.09 -1.29
C ASP A 209 -10.09 -18.60 -1.26
N MET A 210 -9.26 -19.15 -2.16
CA MET A 210 -8.94 -20.57 -2.16
C MET A 210 -8.25 -20.99 -0.85
N ALA A 211 -7.24 -20.24 -0.41
CA ALA A 211 -6.52 -20.52 0.82
C ALA A 211 -7.38 -20.39 2.09
N LYS A 212 -8.34 -19.44 2.11
CA LYS A 212 -9.33 -19.33 3.20
C LYS A 212 -10.26 -20.53 3.27
N LEU A 213 -10.64 -21.08 2.11
CA LEU A 213 -11.62 -22.15 1.98
C LEU A 213 -10.99 -23.53 2.12
N THR A 214 -9.78 -23.74 1.58
CA THR A 214 -9.08 -25.02 1.62
C THR A 214 -8.16 -25.15 2.84
N GLY A 215 -7.71 -24.05 3.41
CA GLY A 215 -6.69 -24.00 4.43
C GLY A 215 -5.26 -24.07 3.90
N PHE A 216 -5.05 -24.40 2.62
CA PHE A 216 -3.72 -24.37 1.97
C PHE A 216 -3.43 -22.98 1.43
N GLU A 217 -2.28 -22.43 1.80
CA GLU A 217 -1.83 -21.14 1.25
C GLU A 217 -1.37 -21.33 -0.19
N ASP A 218 -1.86 -20.49 -1.06
CA ASP A 218 -1.42 -20.36 -2.45
C ASP A 218 -0.60 -19.08 -2.66
N ASP A 219 -0.34 -18.74 -3.92
CA ASP A 219 0.45 -17.56 -4.29
C ASP A 219 -0.39 -16.30 -4.47
N GLU A 220 -1.72 -16.42 -4.33
CA GLU A 220 -2.69 -15.34 -4.52
C GLU A 220 -3.00 -14.59 -3.20
N GLY A 221 -2.36 -14.95 -2.07
CA GLY A 221 -2.49 -14.21 -0.81
C GLY A 221 -1.85 -12.83 -0.89
N GLU A 222 -2.48 -11.82 -0.31
CA GLU A 222 -2.07 -10.43 -0.41
C GLU A 222 -1.95 -9.78 0.97
N ARG A 223 -1.00 -8.84 1.11
CA ARG A 223 -0.96 -7.98 2.29
C ARG A 223 -1.92 -6.82 2.11
N ILE A 224 -2.83 -6.66 3.05
CA ILE A 224 -3.88 -5.65 3.01
C ILE A 224 -3.87 -4.76 4.26
N ILE A 225 -4.47 -3.58 4.13
CA ILE A 225 -4.85 -2.73 5.25
C ILE A 225 -6.36 -2.87 5.50
N ASN A 226 -6.75 -3.14 6.74
CA ASN A 226 -8.13 -3.00 7.20
C ASN A 226 -8.26 -1.78 8.12
N LEU A 227 -9.05 -0.82 7.71
CA LEU A 227 -9.36 0.40 8.44
C LEU A 227 -10.60 0.14 9.31
N SER A 228 -10.42 0.07 10.62
CA SER A 228 -11.54 -0.06 11.55
C SER A 228 -12.08 1.31 11.91
N LEU A 229 -13.36 1.54 11.67
CA LEU A 229 -14.03 2.79 12.00
C LEU A 229 -14.33 2.88 13.51
N LYS A 230 -14.27 4.08 14.07
CA LYS A 230 -14.75 4.36 15.44
C LYS A 230 -16.22 3.99 15.57
N LYS A 231 -16.64 3.45 16.72
CA LYS A 231 -18.01 2.94 16.95
C LYS A 231 -19.09 3.99 16.71
N GLU A 232 -18.82 5.23 17.07
CA GLU A 232 -19.73 6.37 16.89
C GLU A 232 -19.86 6.79 15.41
N ARG A 233 -19.02 6.25 14.54
CA ARG A 233 -18.91 6.59 13.11
C ARG A 233 -19.50 5.52 12.19
N LYS A 234 -20.27 4.54 12.71
CA LYS A 234 -20.85 3.42 11.93
C LYS A 234 -22.22 3.69 11.30
N LYS A 235 -22.89 4.79 11.67
CA LYS A 235 -24.15 5.23 11.05
C LYS A 235 -24.13 6.73 10.82
N GLY A 236 -24.38 7.14 9.58
CA GLY A 236 -24.42 8.55 9.23
C GLY A 236 -23.88 8.86 7.86
N LEU A 237 -23.82 10.14 7.57
CA LEU A 237 -23.22 10.71 6.37
C LEU A 237 -21.97 11.49 6.75
N PHE A 238 -20.86 11.16 6.15
CA PHE A 238 -19.63 11.92 6.29
C PHE A 238 -18.97 12.14 4.94
N GLY A 239 -18.19 13.19 4.85
CA GLY A 239 -17.49 13.51 3.62
C GLY A 239 -16.39 14.53 3.84
N ASN A 240 -15.51 14.61 2.85
CA ASN A 240 -14.43 15.59 2.78
C ASN A 240 -14.50 16.26 1.40
N TYR A 241 -14.71 17.56 1.41
CA TYR A 241 -14.83 18.37 0.18
C TYR A 241 -13.70 19.37 0.18
N SER A 242 -12.85 19.34 -0.84
CA SER A 242 -11.77 20.32 -0.97
C SER A 242 -11.78 20.96 -2.35
N GLY A 243 -11.55 22.25 -2.37
CA GLY A 243 -11.28 23.01 -3.57
C GLY A 243 -10.00 23.80 -3.38
N ALA A 244 -9.12 23.74 -4.34
CA ALA A 244 -7.86 24.44 -4.33
C ALA A 244 -7.65 25.20 -5.63
N VAL A 245 -7.13 26.40 -5.51
CA VAL A 245 -6.72 27.25 -6.62
C VAL A 245 -5.32 27.79 -6.36
N GLY A 246 -4.57 27.97 -7.41
CA GLY A 246 -3.20 28.46 -7.32
C GLY A 246 -2.66 28.88 -8.66
N ALA A 247 -1.38 29.16 -8.69
CA ALA A 247 -0.67 29.54 -9.91
C ALA A 247 0.80 29.14 -9.82
N ASP A 248 1.43 29.00 -10.96
CA ASP A 248 2.87 28.85 -11.06
C ASP A 248 3.52 30.18 -10.63
N MET A 249 4.62 30.07 -9.86
CA MET A 249 5.40 31.25 -9.41
C MET A 249 6.56 31.57 -10.35
N VAL A 250 6.91 30.60 -11.19
CA VAL A 250 7.94 30.70 -12.20
C VAL A 250 7.33 30.21 -13.51
N THR A 251 7.43 30.99 -14.56
CA THR A 251 7.06 30.56 -15.91
C THR A 251 8.11 29.60 -16.42
N ASP A 252 7.66 28.46 -16.96
CA ASP A 252 8.53 27.58 -17.72
C ASP A 252 8.88 28.30 -19.02
N ASP A 253 10.09 28.84 -19.14
CA ASP A 253 10.55 29.59 -20.29
C ASP A 253 10.69 28.72 -21.56
N GLY A 254 10.17 27.46 -21.53
CA GLY A 254 10.23 26.53 -22.65
C GLY A 254 11.65 26.13 -23.09
N GLY A 255 12.65 26.45 -22.29
CA GLY A 255 14.06 26.30 -22.60
C GLY A 255 14.58 24.88 -22.81
N TRP A 256 13.69 23.89 -22.83
CA TRP A 256 14.06 22.49 -22.99
C TRP A 256 13.87 21.99 -24.44
N PHE A 257 12.94 22.58 -25.20
CA PHE A 257 12.62 22.14 -26.55
C PHE A 257 12.18 23.33 -27.41
N ASP A 258 12.99 23.58 -28.45
CA ASP A 258 12.59 24.50 -29.51
C ASP A 258 11.53 23.81 -30.37
N TYR A 259 10.25 24.21 -30.22
CA TYR A 259 9.16 23.74 -31.09
C TYR A 259 9.22 24.27 -32.53
N GLY A 260 10.30 24.89 -32.88
CA GLY A 260 10.44 25.66 -34.09
C GLY A 260 11.07 24.93 -35.26
N ASN A 261 10.53 23.80 -35.72
CA ASN A 261 10.78 23.46 -37.13
C ASN A 261 9.50 23.09 -37.89
N PRO A 262 8.82 24.08 -38.52
CA PRO A 262 7.61 23.83 -39.32
C PRO A 262 7.88 23.10 -40.64
N ALA A 263 9.13 22.65 -40.89
CA ALA A 263 9.52 22.07 -42.16
C ALA A 263 8.93 20.68 -42.50
N TYR A 264 8.29 20.02 -41.53
CA TYR A 264 7.79 18.67 -41.69
C TYR A 264 6.28 18.56 -41.67
N GLY A 265 5.56 19.36 -42.42
CA GLY A 265 4.18 19.12 -42.89
C GLY A 265 3.16 18.50 -41.93
N LEU A 266 3.46 18.44 -40.63
CA LEU A 266 2.54 17.94 -39.60
C LEU A 266 1.39 18.94 -39.45
N THR A 267 0.21 18.43 -39.66
CA THR A 267 -1.03 19.20 -39.55
C THR A 267 -1.20 19.86 -38.18
N PRO A 268 -1.94 20.97 -38.09
CA PRO A 268 -2.18 21.75 -36.86
C PRO A 268 -2.78 20.99 -35.70
N ALA A 269 -3.14 19.71 -35.83
CA ALA A 269 -3.54 18.86 -34.73
C ALA A 269 -2.41 18.62 -33.70
N ALA A 270 -1.14 18.71 -34.12
CA ALA A 270 0.00 18.77 -33.19
C ALA A 270 0.17 20.13 -32.53
N GLN A 271 -0.51 21.16 -33.00
CA GLN A 271 -0.67 22.48 -32.39
C GLN A 271 -1.90 22.55 -31.49
N THR A 272 -2.32 21.44 -30.84
CA THR A 272 -3.22 21.59 -29.72
C THR A 272 -2.49 22.47 -28.72
N LYS A 273 -2.91 23.76 -28.68
CA LYS A 273 -2.52 24.70 -27.65
C LYS A 273 -2.34 23.94 -26.35
N HIS A 274 -1.17 24.06 -25.77
CA HIS A 274 -0.86 23.44 -24.51
C HIS A 274 -1.99 23.74 -23.52
N PHE A 275 -2.67 22.71 -23.07
CA PHE A 275 -3.67 22.82 -22.01
C PHE A 275 -3.02 23.39 -20.72
N PHE A 276 -1.70 23.51 -20.71
CA PHE A 276 -0.83 23.93 -19.63
C PHE A 276 -0.16 25.31 -19.83
N GLU A 277 -0.49 26.05 -20.88
CA GLU A 277 -0.04 27.46 -21.03
C GLU A 277 -0.67 28.42 -20.01
N ASN A 278 -1.53 27.94 -19.12
CA ASN A 278 -2.09 28.76 -18.08
C ASN A 278 -1.31 28.53 -16.78
N ASP A 279 -0.74 29.58 -16.23
CA ASP A 279 -0.15 29.65 -14.88
C ASP A 279 -1.12 29.20 -13.76
N PHE A 280 -2.34 28.81 -14.12
CA PHE A 280 -3.42 28.46 -13.21
C PHE A 280 -3.35 26.99 -12.78
N ARG A 281 -3.30 26.75 -11.47
CA ARG A 281 -3.36 25.43 -10.88
C ARG A 281 -4.68 25.22 -10.14
N TYR A 282 -5.28 24.04 -10.29
CA TYR A 282 -6.48 23.67 -9.58
C TYR A 282 -6.43 22.24 -9.05
N ASN A 283 -7.16 22.01 -7.97
CA ASN A 283 -7.37 20.69 -7.40
C ASN A 283 -8.70 20.68 -6.64
N ALA A 284 -9.66 19.93 -7.14
CA ALA A 284 -10.98 19.80 -6.54
C ALA A 284 -11.25 18.33 -6.18
N ASN A 285 -11.79 18.08 -4.99
CA ASN A 285 -12.09 16.73 -4.54
C ASN A 285 -13.38 16.69 -3.74
N LEU A 286 -14.17 15.68 -4.04
CA LEU A 286 -15.38 15.32 -3.34
C LEU A 286 -15.28 13.87 -2.89
N PHE A 287 -15.37 13.64 -1.60
CA PHE A 287 -15.52 12.33 -1.01
C PHE A 287 -16.72 12.32 -0.10
N THR A 288 -17.67 11.44 -0.34
CA THR A 288 -18.87 11.27 0.49
C THR A 288 -19.09 9.79 0.78
N ASN A 289 -19.33 9.46 2.03
CA ASN A 289 -19.62 8.11 2.46
C ASN A 289 -20.92 8.10 3.27
N LEU A 290 -21.86 7.27 2.86
CA LEU A 290 -23.13 7.02 3.54
C LEU A 290 -23.06 5.64 4.20
N LEU A 291 -23.19 5.61 5.53
CA LEU A 291 -23.24 4.40 6.34
C LEU A 291 -24.67 4.19 6.85
N LEU A 292 -25.29 3.10 6.48
CA LEU A 292 -26.63 2.69 6.89
C LEU A 292 -26.58 1.33 7.60
N GLY A 293 -26.09 1.33 8.84
CA GLY A 293 -25.86 0.09 9.59
C GLY A 293 -24.75 -0.74 8.94
N GLU A 294 -25.10 -1.90 8.38
CA GLU A 294 -24.16 -2.79 7.72
C GLU A 294 -23.94 -2.50 6.23
N SER A 295 -24.72 -1.55 5.67
CA SER A 295 -24.55 -1.11 4.28
C SER A 295 -23.73 0.17 4.21
N GLN A 296 -22.92 0.27 3.17
CA GLN A 296 -22.02 1.40 2.92
C GLN A 296 -22.09 1.80 1.45
N THR A 297 -22.21 3.08 1.17
CA THR A 297 -22.07 3.63 -0.18
C THR A 297 -21.15 4.83 -0.15
N THR A 298 -20.15 4.82 -1.03
CA THR A 298 -19.14 5.88 -1.16
C THR A 298 -19.20 6.47 -2.56
N ILE A 299 -19.16 7.79 -2.65
CA ILE A 299 -19.02 8.54 -3.90
C ILE A 299 -17.74 9.35 -3.79
N LEU A 300 -16.92 9.32 -4.82
CA LEU A 300 -15.77 10.18 -4.96
C LEU A 300 -15.77 10.83 -6.34
N ALA A 301 -15.31 12.07 -6.39
CA ALA A 301 -15.03 12.78 -7.62
C ALA A 301 -13.81 13.68 -7.43
N GLY A 302 -13.03 13.89 -8.46
CA GLY A 302 -11.86 14.73 -8.39
C GLY A 302 -11.46 15.27 -9.75
N ALA A 303 -10.83 16.44 -9.75
CA ALA A 303 -10.24 17.06 -10.92
C ALA A 303 -9.01 17.86 -10.50
N ASN A 304 -7.88 17.70 -11.20
CA ASN A 304 -6.67 18.44 -10.90
C ASN A 304 -5.71 18.51 -12.10
N ASN A 305 -4.81 19.50 -12.06
CA ASN A 305 -3.67 19.65 -12.97
C ASN A 305 -2.33 19.76 -12.18
N THR A 306 -2.26 19.12 -11.02
CA THR A 306 -1.13 19.16 -10.07
C THR A 306 -0.41 17.83 -9.95
N ASN A 307 -0.52 16.94 -10.94
CA ASN A 307 0.03 15.58 -10.94
C ASN A 307 -0.48 14.69 -9.79
N GLU A 308 -1.55 15.07 -9.09
CA GLU A 308 -2.15 14.21 -8.09
C GLU A 308 -2.95 13.08 -8.74
N ILE A 309 -2.43 11.87 -8.72
CA ILE A 309 -3.15 10.67 -9.12
C ILE A 309 -3.85 10.11 -7.89
N ARG A 310 -5.18 10.17 -7.87
CA ARG A 310 -6.01 9.66 -6.76
C ARG A 310 -6.63 8.30 -7.02
N SER A 311 -6.52 7.79 -8.24
CA SER A 311 -6.91 6.44 -8.63
C SER A 311 -5.88 5.87 -9.59
N ARG A 312 -5.38 4.66 -9.28
CA ARG A 312 -4.33 4.00 -10.08
C ARG A 312 -4.90 3.18 -11.25
N ARG A 313 -6.22 3.20 -11.44
CA ARG A 313 -6.87 2.37 -12.45
C ARG A 313 -6.73 2.98 -13.83
N GLY A 314 -6.12 2.24 -14.74
CA GLY A 314 -5.92 2.64 -16.14
C GLY A 314 -4.46 2.71 -16.60
N ARG A 315 -3.47 2.60 -15.71
CA ARG A 315 -2.07 2.45 -16.15
C ARG A 315 -1.69 0.98 -16.20
N GLY A 316 -1.39 0.51 -17.42
CA GLY A 316 -0.73 -0.76 -17.65
C GLY A 316 0.56 -0.87 -16.83
N TRP A 317 0.99 -2.07 -16.55
CA TRP A 317 2.21 -2.45 -15.84
C TRP A 317 3.48 -1.89 -16.51
N GLY A 318 3.71 -0.61 -16.33
CA GLY A 318 4.92 0.09 -16.70
C GLY A 318 5.17 1.08 -15.58
N GLY A 319 5.73 0.60 -14.45
CA GLY A 319 6.04 1.42 -13.29
C GLY A 319 7.12 2.44 -13.62
N GLY A 320 6.75 3.53 -14.26
CA GLY A 320 7.52 4.75 -14.31
C GLY A 320 7.01 5.68 -13.21
N GLN A 321 7.90 6.34 -12.51
CA GLN A 321 7.62 7.55 -11.72
C GLN A 321 6.66 8.44 -12.53
N ASN A 322 5.88 9.29 -11.88
CA ASN A 322 5.05 10.30 -12.56
C ASN A 322 5.90 11.13 -13.51
N ALA A 323 6.15 10.56 -14.70
CA ALA A 323 6.85 11.24 -15.75
C ALA A 323 5.90 12.26 -16.35
N GLY A 324 6.35 13.50 -16.49
CA GLY A 324 5.58 14.54 -17.14
C GLY A 324 4.55 15.25 -16.23
N ILE A 325 3.67 15.98 -16.89
CA ILE A 325 2.61 16.78 -16.27
C ILE A 325 1.28 16.15 -16.64
N THR A 326 0.45 15.85 -15.62
CA THR A 326 -0.82 15.15 -15.80
C THR A 326 -2.00 16.02 -15.30
N THR A 327 -3.01 16.17 -16.15
CA THR A 327 -4.34 16.61 -15.77
C THR A 327 -5.23 15.38 -15.65
N SER A 328 -6.05 15.31 -14.61
CA SER A 328 -6.92 14.16 -14.41
C SER A 328 -8.28 14.53 -13.83
N GLU A 329 -9.32 13.86 -14.32
CA GLU A 329 -10.68 13.87 -13.77
C GLU A 329 -11.07 12.44 -13.43
N ASN A 330 -11.71 12.28 -12.28
CA ASN A 330 -12.17 10.96 -11.84
C ASN A 330 -13.55 11.02 -11.18
N LEU A 331 -14.34 9.98 -11.40
CA LEU A 331 -15.62 9.75 -10.74
C LEU A 331 -15.67 8.27 -10.31
N GLY A 332 -16.09 8.02 -9.07
CA GLY A 332 -16.20 6.66 -8.58
C GLY A 332 -17.36 6.49 -7.61
N VAL A 333 -17.99 5.32 -7.68
CA VAL A 333 -19.01 4.88 -6.73
C VAL A 333 -18.64 3.48 -6.25
N ASN A 334 -18.64 3.30 -4.95
CA ASN A 334 -18.47 1.98 -4.32
C ASN A 334 -19.66 1.71 -3.39
N THR A 335 -20.23 0.52 -3.44
CA THR A 335 -21.32 0.13 -2.56
C THR A 335 -21.12 -1.28 -2.00
N ASN A 336 -21.52 -1.48 -0.76
CA ASN A 336 -21.57 -2.78 -0.09
C ASN A 336 -22.87 -2.86 0.70
N ILE A 337 -23.70 -3.85 0.39
CA ILE A 337 -25.04 -4.04 0.94
C ILE A 337 -25.09 -5.42 1.60
N ASP A 338 -25.48 -5.47 2.87
CA ASP A 338 -25.76 -6.71 3.56
C ASP A 338 -27.27 -7.02 3.48
N LEU A 339 -27.59 -8.10 2.79
CA LEU A 339 -28.96 -8.58 2.61
C LEU A 339 -29.29 -9.78 3.51
N THR A 340 -28.45 -10.11 4.45
CA THR A 340 -28.57 -11.28 5.35
C THR A 340 -29.91 -11.28 6.13
N SER A 341 -30.38 -10.11 6.52
CA SER A 341 -31.66 -9.97 7.27
C SER A 341 -32.91 -10.25 6.44
N LYS A 342 -32.78 -10.31 5.09
CA LYS A 342 -33.89 -10.53 4.15
C LYS A 342 -33.98 -11.96 3.66
N LEU A 343 -33.07 -12.83 4.10
CA LEU A 343 -33.03 -14.23 3.68
C LEU A 343 -33.84 -15.11 4.65
N ASP A 344 -34.45 -16.16 4.10
CA ASP A 344 -34.87 -17.31 4.88
C ASP A 344 -33.62 -18.07 5.33
N LYS A 345 -33.23 -17.90 6.58
CA LYS A 345 -32.01 -18.47 7.13
C LYS A 345 -32.13 -19.97 7.24
N LYS A 346 -31.24 -20.70 6.56
CA LYS A 346 -31.11 -22.15 6.72
C LYS A 346 -30.45 -22.55 8.03
N ASP A 347 -29.53 -21.69 8.48
CA ASP A 347 -28.83 -21.80 9.78
C ASP A 347 -28.27 -20.43 10.20
N ASP A 348 -27.60 -20.35 11.36
CA ASP A 348 -27.01 -19.12 11.90
C ASP A 348 -25.85 -18.56 11.05
N LYS A 349 -25.36 -19.32 10.09
CA LYS A 349 -24.25 -18.93 9.19
C LYS A 349 -24.73 -18.34 7.88
N THR A 350 -26.03 -18.52 7.52
CA THR A 350 -26.58 -18.00 6.26
C THR A 350 -26.38 -16.48 6.16
N SER A 351 -25.72 -16.01 5.11
CA SER A 351 -25.49 -14.57 4.88
C SER A 351 -25.37 -14.27 3.38
N LEU A 352 -25.83 -13.09 2.96
CA LEU A 352 -25.72 -12.59 1.59
C LEU A 352 -25.18 -11.16 1.61
N LEU A 353 -23.99 -11.00 1.06
CA LEU A 353 -23.34 -9.72 0.85
C LEU A 353 -23.25 -9.43 -0.64
N ILE A 354 -23.68 -8.25 -1.06
CA ILE A 354 -23.56 -7.77 -2.44
C ILE A 354 -22.78 -6.45 -2.38
N GLY A 355 -21.71 -6.38 -3.14
CA GLY A 355 -20.87 -5.21 -3.23
C GLY A 355 -20.42 -4.94 -4.66
N GLY A 356 -19.76 -3.80 -4.83
CA GLY A 356 -19.15 -3.48 -6.09
C GLY A 356 -18.74 -2.03 -6.19
N ASP A 357 -18.05 -1.72 -7.26
CA ASP A 357 -17.64 -0.38 -7.61
C ASP A 357 -17.75 -0.12 -9.10
N ALA A 358 -17.99 1.14 -9.43
CA ALA A 358 -17.87 1.69 -10.76
C ALA A 358 -16.95 2.90 -10.70
N SER A 359 -16.05 3.04 -11.65
CA SER A 359 -15.16 4.18 -11.76
C SER A 359 -14.98 4.61 -13.21
N PHE A 360 -14.82 5.91 -13.37
CA PHE A 360 -14.51 6.55 -14.63
C PHE A 360 -13.35 7.51 -14.40
N ASN A 361 -12.34 7.45 -15.27
CA ASN A 361 -11.19 8.33 -15.24
C ASN A 361 -10.93 8.89 -16.63
N HIS A 362 -10.59 10.15 -16.69
CA HIS A 362 -10.02 10.82 -17.85
C HIS A 362 -8.67 11.40 -17.45
N SER A 363 -7.67 11.29 -18.31
CA SER A 363 -6.37 11.90 -18.05
C SER A 363 -5.69 12.35 -19.32
N ASN A 364 -5.02 13.50 -19.23
CA ASN A 364 -4.07 13.99 -20.23
C ASN A 364 -2.69 14.05 -19.59
N ASN A 365 -1.70 13.45 -20.23
CA ASN A 365 -0.32 13.43 -19.76
C ASN A 365 0.62 13.97 -20.83
N ASP A 366 1.34 15.05 -20.49
CA ASP A 366 2.43 15.62 -21.29
C ASP A 366 3.75 15.18 -20.71
N THR A 367 4.46 14.30 -21.41
CA THR A 367 5.77 13.79 -20.99
C THR A 367 6.84 14.22 -21.97
N ARG A 368 7.85 14.93 -21.45
CA ARG A 368 9.06 15.29 -22.18
C ARG A 368 10.22 14.56 -21.55
N THR A 369 10.98 13.83 -22.34
CA THR A 369 12.05 12.96 -21.86
C THR A 369 13.34 13.27 -22.59
N LEU A 370 14.42 13.53 -21.85
CA LEU A 370 15.77 13.41 -22.35
C LEU A 370 16.34 12.07 -21.89
N SER A 371 16.85 11.29 -22.82
CA SER A 371 17.37 9.96 -22.55
C SER A 371 18.77 9.82 -23.14
N GLN A 372 19.66 9.18 -22.39
CA GLN A 372 20.91 8.63 -22.92
C GLN A 372 20.97 7.16 -22.55
N LYS A 373 21.31 6.32 -23.51
CA LYS A 373 21.49 4.90 -23.32
C LYS A 373 22.83 4.47 -23.86
N ASP A 374 23.67 3.97 -22.96
CA ASP A 374 24.98 3.42 -23.29
C ASP A 374 24.86 1.90 -23.46
N SER A 375 25.01 1.40 -24.69
CA SER A 375 24.92 -0.02 -25.01
C SER A 375 26.31 -0.59 -25.25
N TYR A 376 26.57 -1.80 -24.77
CA TYR A 376 27.88 -2.44 -24.79
C TYR A 376 27.95 -3.57 -25.83
N SER A 377 28.96 -3.52 -26.67
CA SER A 377 29.35 -4.58 -27.56
C SER A 377 30.84 -4.87 -27.35
N GLU A 378 31.35 -6.00 -27.85
CA GLU A 378 32.78 -6.32 -27.79
C GLU A 378 33.65 -5.31 -28.54
N ASP A 379 33.16 -4.88 -29.70
CA ASP A 379 33.93 -4.07 -30.66
C ASP A 379 33.72 -2.56 -30.51
N ALA A 380 32.59 -2.12 -29.88
CA ALA A 380 32.21 -0.70 -29.83
C ALA A 380 31.30 -0.36 -28.67
N THR A 381 31.28 0.91 -28.32
CA THR A 381 30.25 1.47 -27.43
C THR A 381 29.25 2.27 -28.25
N TYR A 382 27.96 1.93 -28.13
CA TYR A 382 26.89 2.67 -28.79
C TYR A 382 26.20 3.57 -27.75
N ILE A 383 26.07 4.83 -28.11
CA ILE A 383 25.39 5.84 -27.29
C ILE A 383 24.16 6.32 -28.07
N ASP A 384 23.00 6.04 -27.50
CA ASP A 384 21.71 6.50 -28.02
C ASP A 384 21.29 7.74 -27.19
N LYS A 385 21.08 8.87 -27.83
CA LYS A 385 20.55 10.10 -27.22
C LYS A 385 19.21 10.39 -27.84
N ASP A 386 18.18 10.44 -27.00
CA ASP A 386 16.79 10.66 -27.42
C ASP A 386 16.18 11.86 -26.72
N SER A 387 15.46 12.65 -27.47
CA SER A 387 14.58 13.72 -26.97
C SER A 387 13.16 13.41 -27.40
N THR A 388 12.33 12.98 -26.46
CA THR A 388 10.96 12.53 -26.74
C THR A 388 9.95 13.48 -26.14
N ASN A 389 9.00 13.94 -26.94
CA ASN A 389 7.77 14.59 -26.51
C ASN A 389 6.61 13.65 -26.74
N LYS A 390 5.81 13.38 -25.71
CA LYS A 390 4.64 12.52 -25.79
C LYS A 390 3.44 13.10 -25.08
N LEU A 391 2.37 13.32 -25.81
CA LEU A 391 1.07 13.64 -25.28
C LEU A 391 0.20 12.39 -25.29
N THR A 392 -0.40 12.02 -24.18
CA THR A 392 -1.31 10.87 -24.07
C THR A 392 -2.61 11.31 -23.43
N GLN A 393 -3.72 11.02 -24.10
CA GLN A 393 -5.06 11.17 -23.55
C GLN A 393 -5.65 9.78 -23.33
N SER A 394 -6.26 9.53 -22.17
CA SER A 394 -6.93 8.27 -21.92
C SER A 394 -8.27 8.44 -21.20
N TRP A 395 -9.21 7.54 -21.54
CA TRP A 395 -10.53 7.38 -20.94
C TRP A 395 -10.63 5.96 -20.44
N ASP A 396 -10.88 5.80 -19.14
CA ASP A 396 -10.99 4.49 -18.51
C ASP A 396 -12.30 4.38 -17.78
N ALA A 397 -13.09 3.36 -18.08
CA ALA A 397 -14.31 3.04 -17.36
C ALA A 397 -14.24 1.60 -16.86
N GLN A 398 -14.59 1.36 -15.61
CA GLN A 398 -14.58 0.04 -15.01
C GLN A 398 -15.78 -0.15 -14.09
N MET A 399 -16.36 -1.35 -14.14
CA MET A 399 -17.39 -1.80 -13.20
C MET A 399 -17.02 -3.18 -12.67
N ARG A 400 -17.07 -3.35 -11.35
CA ARG A 400 -16.88 -4.63 -10.66
C ARG A 400 -18.02 -4.87 -9.71
N LEU A 401 -18.55 -6.08 -9.70
CA LEU A 401 -19.53 -6.51 -8.73
C LEU A 401 -18.97 -7.71 -7.94
N GLU A 402 -19.49 -7.91 -6.76
CA GLU A 402 -19.18 -9.04 -5.91
C GLU A 402 -20.43 -9.49 -5.17
N MET A 403 -20.70 -10.77 -5.22
CA MET A 403 -21.70 -11.41 -4.41
C MET A 403 -21.04 -12.51 -3.59
N GLU A 404 -21.16 -12.46 -2.26
CA GLU A 404 -20.77 -13.52 -1.34
C GLU A 404 -22.02 -14.08 -0.68
N TYR A 405 -22.36 -15.33 -1.02
CA TYR A 405 -23.51 -16.02 -0.48
C TYR A 405 -23.07 -17.23 0.35
N GLN A 406 -23.12 -17.10 1.67
CA GLN A 406 -23.03 -18.24 2.58
C GLN A 406 -24.42 -18.88 2.65
N ILE A 407 -24.64 -19.95 1.88
CA ILE A 407 -25.93 -20.63 1.74
C ILE A 407 -26.34 -21.27 3.08
N ASP A 408 -25.37 -21.93 3.71
CA ASP A 408 -25.48 -22.55 5.02
C ASP A 408 -24.07 -22.74 5.61
N SER A 409 -23.93 -23.40 6.76
CA SER A 409 -22.62 -23.65 7.43
C SER A 409 -21.64 -24.46 6.57
N MET A 410 -22.12 -25.22 5.59
CA MET A 410 -21.31 -26.09 4.75
C MET A 410 -21.06 -25.53 3.34
N ASN A 411 -21.93 -24.66 2.82
CA ASN A 411 -21.91 -24.23 1.43
C ASN A 411 -21.71 -22.72 1.28
N LYS A 412 -20.73 -22.32 0.48
CA LYS A 412 -20.47 -20.92 0.12
C LYS A 412 -20.33 -20.75 -1.38
N LEU A 413 -20.97 -19.71 -1.93
CA LEU A 413 -20.86 -19.30 -3.33
C LEU A 413 -20.35 -17.85 -3.39
N VAL A 414 -19.38 -17.59 -4.26
CA VAL A 414 -18.85 -16.24 -4.53
C VAL A 414 -18.90 -16.00 -6.04
N LEU A 415 -19.47 -14.86 -6.45
CA LEU A 415 -19.53 -14.44 -7.85
C LEU A 415 -18.88 -13.05 -7.98
N ARG A 416 -17.99 -12.86 -8.98
CA ARG A 416 -17.28 -11.61 -9.25
C ARG A 416 -17.24 -11.30 -10.74
N PRO A 417 -18.28 -10.70 -11.32
CA PRO A 417 -18.20 -10.14 -12.67
C PRO A 417 -17.46 -8.81 -12.67
N GLN A 418 -16.71 -8.56 -13.74
CA GLN A 418 -15.99 -7.33 -14.00
C GLN A 418 -16.06 -7.00 -15.48
N ILE A 419 -16.23 -5.72 -15.81
CA ILE A 419 -16.10 -5.17 -17.15
C ILE A 419 -15.24 -3.90 -17.09
N SER A 420 -14.40 -3.70 -18.10
CA SER A 420 -13.64 -2.46 -18.28
C SER A 420 -13.55 -2.09 -19.74
N TYR A 421 -13.52 -0.78 -19.97
CA TYR A 421 -13.30 -0.15 -21.28
C TYR A 421 -12.19 0.89 -21.11
N THR A 422 -11.23 0.88 -22.02
CA THR A 422 -10.14 1.87 -22.12
C THR A 422 -10.05 2.36 -23.54
N ASN A 423 -10.01 3.68 -23.71
CA ASN A 423 -9.69 4.33 -24.97
C ASN A 423 -8.49 5.25 -24.73
N SER A 424 -7.46 5.14 -25.56
CA SER A 424 -6.23 5.90 -25.43
C SER A 424 -5.77 6.43 -26.78
N ALA A 425 -5.45 7.72 -26.83
CA ALA A 425 -4.83 8.38 -27.96
C ALA A 425 -3.47 8.93 -27.52
N SER A 426 -2.44 8.75 -28.31
CA SER A 426 -1.12 9.36 -28.04
C SER A 426 -0.46 9.89 -29.31
N VAL A 427 0.19 11.04 -29.16
CA VAL A 427 1.07 11.64 -30.17
C VAL A 427 2.46 11.70 -29.57
N GLN A 428 3.41 11.15 -30.26
CA GLN A 428 4.82 11.11 -29.83
C GLN A 428 5.73 11.60 -30.94
N THR A 429 6.64 12.50 -30.57
CA THR A 429 7.76 12.94 -31.41
C THR A 429 9.05 12.58 -30.71
N ASN A 430 9.97 11.93 -31.38
CA ASN A 430 11.27 11.54 -30.88
C ASN A 430 12.35 12.06 -31.82
N ASP A 431 13.26 12.90 -31.32
CA ASP A 431 14.50 13.26 -31.97
C ASP A 431 15.61 12.37 -31.44
N TYR A 432 16.36 11.70 -32.29
CA TYR A 432 17.38 10.77 -31.88
C TYR A 432 18.73 11.04 -32.56
N GLU A 433 19.82 10.73 -31.81
CA GLU A 433 21.20 10.71 -32.27
C GLU A 433 21.86 9.43 -31.79
N TYR A 434 22.46 8.69 -32.71
CA TYR A 434 23.19 7.47 -32.41
C TYR A 434 24.67 7.63 -32.71
N GLU A 435 25.48 7.40 -31.69
CA GLU A 435 26.93 7.50 -31.75
C GLU A 435 27.55 6.11 -31.58
N ARG A 436 28.60 5.85 -32.31
CA ARG A 436 29.49 4.71 -32.12
C ARG A 436 30.88 5.23 -31.80
N ASP A 437 31.43 4.85 -30.63
CA ASP A 437 32.73 5.32 -30.16
C ASP A 437 32.90 6.85 -30.26
N SER A 438 31.83 7.57 -29.90
CA SER A 438 31.73 9.04 -29.95
C SER A 438 31.70 9.63 -31.40
N VAL A 439 31.45 8.81 -32.40
CA VAL A 439 31.23 9.28 -33.79
C VAL A 439 29.74 9.14 -34.10
N LEU A 440 29.12 10.23 -34.53
CA LEU A 440 27.71 10.22 -34.96
C LEU A 440 27.54 9.34 -36.20
N ILE A 441 26.78 8.26 -36.07
CA ILE A 441 26.48 7.31 -37.14
C ILE A 441 25.08 7.48 -37.72
N ASN A 442 24.11 7.93 -36.92
CA ASN A 442 22.75 8.19 -37.36
C ASN A 442 22.12 9.33 -36.56
N ALA A 443 21.24 10.11 -37.19
CA ALA A 443 20.43 11.12 -36.53
C ALA A 443 19.13 11.35 -37.31
N GLY A 444 18.04 11.48 -36.61
CA GLY A 444 16.76 11.65 -37.26
C GLY A 444 15.65 12.04 -36.30
N ASN A 445 14.46 11.98 -36.81
CA ASN A 445 13.23 12.12 -35.99
C ASN A 445 12.23 11.02 -36.33
N GLN A 446 11.37 10.70 -35.35
CA GLN A 446 10.26 9.78 -35.54
C GLN A 446 9.02 10.41 -34.92
N ASN A 447 7.93 10.44 -35.70
CA ASN A 447 6.59 10.83 -35.24
C ASN A 447 5.70 9.60 -35.21
N GLN A 448 4.93 9.46 -34.15
CA GLN A 448 4.02 8.33 -33.98
C GLN A 448 2.69 8.81 -33.41
N ASN A 449 1.60 8.52 -34.09
CA ASN A 449 0.24 8.73 -33.65
C ASN A 449 -0.40 7.37 -33.38
N THR A 450 -0.91 7.15 -32.19
CA THR A 450 -1.51 5.87 -31.82
C THR A 450 -2.89 6.08 -31.23
N LEU A 451 -3.87 5.35 -31.77
CA LEU A 451 -5.21 5.18 -31.20
C LEU A 451 -5.35 3.74 -30.73
N GLN A 452 -5.88 3.53 -29.55
CA GLN A 452 -6.10 2.20 -29.01
C GLN A 452 -7.39 2.14 -28.19
N GLU A 453 -8.20 1.12 -28.49
CA GLU A 453 -9.40 0.79 -27.73
C GLU A 453 -9.28 -0.60 -27.15
N GLU A 454 -9.70 -0.76 -25.91
CA GLU A 454 -9.70 -2.05 -25.23
C GLU A 454 -11.00 -2.25 -24.46
N ILE A 455 -11.66 -3.38 -24.68
CA ILE A 455 -12.77 -3.86 -23.86
C ILE A 455 -12.38 -5.19 -23.21
N SER A 456 -12.60 -5.30 -21.91
CA SER A 456 -12.44 -6.58 -21.25
C SER A 456 -13.61 -6.90 -20.33
N ALA A 457 -14.00 -8.17 -20.30
CA ALA A 457 -15.03 -8.71 -19.43
C ALA A 457 -14.53 -9.99 -18.77
N SER A 458 -14.79 -10.15 -17.48
CA SER A 458 -14.43 -11.37 -16.77
C SER A 458 -15.46 -11.76 -15.74
N MET A 459 -15.54 -13.07 -15.48
CA MET A 459 -16.41 -13.67 -14.46
C MET A 459 -15.63 -14.68 -13.66
N ARG A 460 -15.62 -14.52 -12.32
CA ARG A 460 -15.09 -15.52 -11.40
C ARG A 460 -16.22 -16.10 -10.56
N VAL A 461 -16.28 -17.42 -10.50
CA VAL A 461 -17.22 -18.17 -9.67
C VAL A 461 -16.41 -19.07 -8.74
N ILE A 462 -16.68 -18.99 -7.42
CA ILE A 462 -16.08 -19.91 -6.45
C ILE A 462 -17.20 -20.57 -5.67
N TYR A 463 -17.20 -21.89 -5.65
CA TYR A 463 -18.07 -22.70 -4.82
C TYR A 463 -17.24 -23.53 -3.84
N ASN A 464 -17.61 -23.52 -2.58
CA ASN A 464 -16.96 -24.33 -1.54
C ASN A 464 -17.99 -25.16 -0.80
N HIS A 465 -17.66 -26.44 -0.63
CA HIS A 465 -18.42 -27.38 0.19
C HIS A 465 -17.54 -27.93 1.32
N LYS A 466 -18.01 -27.80 2.55
CA LYS A 466 -17.40 -28.40 3.75
C LYS A 466 -18.14 -29.69 4.07
N PHE A 467 -17.43 -30.78 4.22
CA PHE A 467 -18.02 -32.06 4.58
C PHE A 467 -18.19 -32.19 6.11
N ALA A 468 -18.97 -33.17 6.56
CA ALA A 468 -19.15 -33.46 7.98
C ALA A 468 -17.83 -33.80 8.70
N LYS A 469 -16.85 -34.41 8.02
CA LYS A 469 -15.50 -34.65 8.57
C LYS A 469 -14.74 -33.32 8.70
N PRO A 470 -14.35 -32.88 9.90
CA PRO A 470 -13.67 -31.61 10.08
C PRO A 470 -12.38 -31.52 9.27
N GLY A 471 -12.22 -30.44 8.52
CA GLY A 471 -11.06 -30.19 7.66
C GLY A 471 -11.16 -30.80 6.24
N ARG A 472 -12.19 -31.61 5.93
CA ARG A 472 -12.46 -32.08 4.58
C ARG A 472 -13.24 -31.01 3.80
N THR A 473 -12.72 -30.56 2.66
CA THR A 473 -13.35 -29.54 1.83
C THR A 473 -13.21 -29.86 0.36
N LEU A 474 -14.20 -29.44 -0.42
CA LEU A 474 -14.14 -29.37 -1.88
C LEU A 474 -14.34 -27.93 -2.28
N THR A 475 -13.40 -27.37 -3.05
CA THR A 475 -13.48 -25.99 -3.55
C THR A 475 -13.31 -25.99 -5.05
N MET A 476 -14.24 -25.38 -5.76
CA MET A 476 -14.21 -25.23 -7.21
C MET A 476 -14.13 -23.75 -7.56
N ARG A 477 -13.21 -23.37 -8.44
CA ARG A 477 -13.07 -22.01 -8.97
C ARG A 477 -13.09 -22.06 -10.49
N ALA A 478 -14.08 -21.41 -11.08
CA ALA A 478 -14.17 -21.16 -12.51
C ALA A 478 -13.90 -19.70 -12.81
N ASN A 479 -13.07 -19.43 -13.81
CA ASN A 479 -12.84 -18.09 -14.34
C ASN A 479 -13.06 -18.12 -15.85
N VAL A 480 -13.72 -17.10 -16.38
CA VAL A 480 -13.79 -16.81 -17.80
C VAL A 480 -13.43 -15.36 -18.00
N SER A 481 -12.58 -15.05 -18.95
CA SER A 481 -12.25 -13.67 -19.32
C SER A 481 -12.14 -13.51 -20.82
N PHE A 482 -12.71 -12.44 -21.31
CA PHE A 482 -12.66 -11.98 -22.69
C PHE A 482 -11.96 -10.64 -22.72
N LYS A 483 -11.08 -10.45 -23.69
CA LYS A 483 -10.37 -9.19 -23.94
C LYS A 483 -10.29 -8.95 -25.43
N ASN A 484 -10.72 -7.77 -25.88
CA ASN A 484 -10.54 -7.29 -27.24
C ASN A 484 -9.75 -5.98 -27.19
N THR A 485 -8.75 -5.86 -28.06
CA THR A 485 -7.94 -4.65 -28.21
C THR A 485 -7.83 -4.35 -29.70
N GLU A 486 -8.19 -3.14 -30.09
CA GLU A 486 -8.06 -2.61 -31.44
C GLU A 486 -7.14 -1.39 -31.39
N GLY A 487 -6.28 -1.23 -32.37
CA GLY A 487 -5.33 -0.12 -32.42
C GLY A 487 -4.97 0.27 -33.83
N GLU A 488 -4.74 1.57 -34.00
CA GLU A 488 -4.20 2.14 -35.23
C GLU A 488 -2.97 2.97 -34.86
N THR A 489 -1.88 2.82 -35.63
CA THR A 489 -0.63 3.52 -35.39
C THR A 489 -0.06 4.02 -36.72
N GLU A 490 0.01 5.33 -36.84
CA GLU A 490 0.74 5.98 -37.93
C GLU A 490 2.18 6.24 -37.47
N THR A 491 3.17 5.85 -38.24
CA THR A 491 4.59 6.07 -37.94
C THR A 491 5.30 6.67 -39.13
N PHE A 492 5.96 7.80 -38.89
CA PHE A 492 6.85 8.43 -39.84
C PHE A 492 8.23 8.64 -39.20
N ALA A 493 9.30 8.15 -39.84
CA ALA A 493 10.67 8.36 -39.38
C ALA A 493 11.55 8.86 -40.51
N TRP A 494 12.32 9.90 -40.20
CA TRP A 494 13.20 10.59 -41.13
C TRP A 494 14.66 10.55 -40.64
N ASP A 495 15.55 10.10 -41.54
CA ASP A 495 17.00 10.19 -41.34
C ASP A 495 17.49 11.56 -41.81
N ARG A 496 17.91 12.40 -40.85
CA ARG A 496 18.41 13.77 -41.16
C ARG A 496 19.77 13.76 -41.86
N ARG A 497 20.55 12.71 -41.66
CA ARG A 497 21.90 12.61 -42.20
C ARG A 497 21.89 12.23 -43.68
N ASN A 498 21.03 11.31 -44.06
CA ASN A 498 20.90 10.80 -45.43
C ASN A 498 19.75 11.45 -46.19
N GLU A 499 18.95 12.31 -45.53
CA GLU A 499 17.79 13.00 -46.09
C GLU A 499 16.77 12.04 -46.73
N VAL A 500 16.47 10.91 -46.04
CA VAL A 500 15.54 9.89 -46.53
C VAL A 500 14.54 9.50 -45.46
N ALA A 501 13.35 9.11 -45.89
CA ALA A 501 12.39 8.49 -45.01
C ALA A 501 12.84 7.05 -44.69
N LEU A 502 12.96 6.71 -43.41
CA LEU A 502 13.27 5.36 -42.96
C LEU A 502 12.00 4.51 -42.85
N VAL A 503 10.93 5.13 -42.35
CA VAL A 503 9.63 4.51 -42.14
C VAL A 503 8.55 5.54 -42.47
N ASP A 504 7.56 5.13 -43.25
CA ASP A 504 6.33 5.86 -43.49
C ASP A 504 5.21 4.82 -43.64
N GLN A 505 4.48 4.58 -42.57
CA GLN A 505 3.57 3.47 -42.49
C GLN A 505 2.35 3.73 -41.61
N ASN A 506 1.24 3.06 -41.95
CA ASN A 506 0.07 2.92 -41.08
C ASN A 506 -0.09 1.44 -40.67
N THR A 507 -0.33 1.20 -39.39
CA THR A 507 -0.49 -0.16 -38.82
C THR A 507 -1.82 -0.27 -38.10
N GLU A 508 -2.66 -1.19 -38.56
CA GLU A 508 -3.87 -1.60 -37.85
C GLU A 508 -3.59 -2.88 -37.05
N SER A 509 -4.03 -2.93 -35.82
CA SER A 509 -3.86 -4.08 -34.94
C SER A 509 -5.16 -4.49 -34.29
N TYR A 510 -5.42 -5.80 -34.30
CA TYR A 510 -6.56 -6.42 -33.66
C TYR A 510 -6.08 -7.58 -32.80
N ASN A 511 -6.48 -7.62 -31.52
CA ASN A 511 -6.17 -8.71 -30.61
C ASN A 511 -7.42 -9.11 -29.81
N ASN A 512 -7.85 -10.35 -29.98
CA ASN A 512 -8.96 -10.95 -29.24
C ASN A 512 -8.43 -12.13 -28.42
N THR A 513 -8.77 -12.20 -27.15
CA THR A 513 -8.34 -13.28 -26.26
C THR A 513 -9.50 -13.75 -25.42
N LEU A 514 -9.80 -15.05 -25.48
CA LEU A 514 -10.71 -15.74 -24.58
C LEU A 514 -9.90 -16.68 -23.68
N SER A 515 -9.94 -16.43 -22.37
CA SER A 515 -9.29 -17.31 -21.40
C SER A 515 -10.33 -17.90 -20.46
N TYR A 516 -10.21 -19.20 -20.18
CA TYR A 516 -11.08 -19.88 -19.23
C TYR A 516 -10.29 -20.87 -18.39
N SER A 517 -10.72 -21.08 -17.15
CA SER A 517 -10.10 -22.07 -16.26
C SER A 517 -11.09 -22.63 -15.25
N LEU A 518 -10.93 -23.90 -14.93
CA LEU A 518 -11.59 -24.59 -13.84
C LEU A 518 -10.53 -25.21 -12.95
N ARG A 519 -10.47 -24.81 -11.68
CA ARG A 519 -9.60 -25.38 -10.66
C ARG A 519 -10.45 -26.01 -9.56
N THR A 520 -10.24 -27.29 -9.32
CA THR A 520 -10.91 -28.06 -8.27
C THR A 520 -9.88 -28.52 -7.25
N SER A 521 -10.05 -28.13 -5.99
CA SER A 521 -9.21 -28.55 -4.86
C SER A 521 -10.02 -29.40 -3.90
N TYR A 522 -9.55 -30.60 -3.61
CA TYR A 522 -10.08 -31.49 -2.60
C TYR A 522 -9.06 -31.70 -1.48
N VAL A 523 -9.46 -31.35 -0.26
CA VAL A 523 -8.63 -31.49 0.93
C VAL A 523 -9.15 -32.64 1.79
N GLU A 524 -8.26 -33.59 2.10
CA GLU A 524 -8.54 -34.73 2.96
C GLU A 524 -7.64 -34.67 4.22
N PRO A 525 -8.21 -34.65 5.44
CA PRO A 525 -7.48 -34.90 6.66
C PRO A 525 -7.11 -36.40 6.75
N ILE A 526 -5.80 -36.70 6.63
CA ILE A 526 -5.30 -38.08 6.51
C ILE A 526 -4.91 -38.70 7.85
N TYR A 527 -4.36 -37.90 8.78
CA TYR A 527 -3.94 -38.39 10.08
C TYR A 527 -4.16 -37.34 11.18
N GLY A 528 -4.94 -37.70 12.22
CA GLY A 528 -5.29 -36.77 13.29
C GLY A 528 -5.99 -35.51 12.79
N LYS A 529 -5.73 -34.38 13.49
CA LYS A 529 -6.26 -33.04 13.13
C LYS A 529 -5.21 -32.15 12.48
N ASN A 530 -4.02 -32.70 12.23
CA ASN A 530 -2.83 -31.90 11.93
C ASN A 530 -2.20 -32.24 10.58
N HIS A 531 -2.64 -33.29 9.91
CA HIS A 531 -2.08 -33.77 8.66
C HIS A 531 -3.13 -33.79 7.58
N PHE A 532 -2.85 -33.10 6.48
CA PHE A 532 -3.78 -32.91 5.37
C PHE A 532 -3.10 -33.25 4.05
N LEU A 533 -3.86 -33.80 3.14
CA LEU A 533 -3.50 -33.97 1.73
C LEU A 533 -4.46 -33.15 0.88
N GLU A 534 -3.93 -32.28 0.03
CA GLU A 534 -4.69 -31.56 -0.99
C GLU A 534 -4.38 -32.14 -2.36
N THR A 535 -5.41 -32.46 -3.10
CA THR A 535 -5.33 -32.83 -4.52
C THR A 535 -5.99 -31.73 -5.33
N VAL A 536 -5.27 -31.14 -6.28
CA VAL A 536 -5.78 -30.10 -7.16
C VAL A 536 -5.75 -30.55 -8.60
N LEU A 537 -6.91 -30.48 -9.24
CA LEU A 537 -7.05 -30.63 -10.69
C LEU A 537 -7.38 -29.27 -11.29
N SER A 538 -6.62 -28.84 -12.29
CA SER A 538 -6.90 -27.60 -13.03
C SER A 538 -6.90 -27.86 -14.52
N LEU A 539 -7.91 -27.30 -15.18
CA LEU A 539 -8.05 -27.27 -16.63
C LEU A 539 -8.09 -25.80 -17.05
N SER A 540 -7.32 -25.39 -18.03
CA SER A 540 -7.35 -24.01 -18.53
C SER A 540 -7.16 -23.98 -20.04
N GLY A 541 -7.79 -22.99 -20.67
CA GLY A 541 -7.63 -22.70 -22.09
C GLY A 541 -7.42 -21.21 -22.29
N ASN A 542 -6.63 -20.87 -23.30
CA ASN A 542 -6.38 -19.51 -23.77
C ASN A 542 -6.42 -19.53 -25.29
N ASN A 543 -7.45 -18.95 -25.87
CA ASN A 543 -7.63 -18.83 -27.30
C ASN A 543 -7.37 -17.40 -27.71
N ARG A 544 -6.43 -17.18 -28.58
CA ARG A 544 -6.03 -15.85 -29.04
C ARG A 544 -6.08 -15.75 -30.54
N HIS A 545 -6.71 -14.69 -31.04
CA HIS A 545 -6.63 -14.22 -32.41
C HIS A 545 -5.97 -12.86 -32.43
N SER A 546 -4.90 -12.71 -33.22
CA SER A 546 -4.16 -11.45 -33.36
C SER A 546 -3.96 -11.18 -34.83
N GLU A 547 -4.33 -10.01 -35.29
CA GLU A 547 -4.10 -9.56 -36.67
C GLU A 547 -3.35 -8.23 -36.64
N LYS A 548 -2.31 -8.11 -37.45
CA LYS A 548 -1.60 -6.88 -37.73
C LYS A 548 -1.59 -6.66 -39.23
N LYS A 549 -2.14 -5.55 -39.69
CA LYS A 549 -2.06 -5.08 -41.06
C LYS A 549 -1.17 -3.85 -41.11
N GLN A 550 -0.14 -3.89 -41.90
CA GLN A 550 0.73 -2.74 -42.15
C GLN A 550 0.58 -2.30 -43.59
N TYR A 551 0.50 -0.98 -43.75
CA TYR A 551 0.46 -0.31 -45.02
C TYR A 551 1.67 0.62 -45.10
N THR A 552 2.50 0.48 -46.12
CA THR A 552 3.72 1.28 -46.29
C THR A 552 3.51 2.27 -47.43
N ASN A 553 3.96 3.50 -47.24
CA ASN A 553 3.88 4.53 -48.31
C ASN A 553 4.82 4.19 -49.45
N VAL A 554 4.25 4.04 -50.66
CA VAL A 554 4.97 3.82 -51.89
C VAL A 554 4.54 4.88 -52.92
N GLY A 555 5.36 5.89 -53.10
CA GLY A 555 5.06 6.95 -54.08
C GLY A 555 3.88 7.88 -53.72
N GLY A 556 3.46 7.93 -52.50
CA GLY A 556 2.36 8.76 -52.01
C GLY A 556 1.09 7.97 -51.63
N ASP A 557 1.04 6.68 -52.00
CA ASP A 557 -0.09 5.80 -51.66
C ASP A 557 0.32 4.77 -50.61
N TYR A 558 -0.54 4.53 -49.62
CA TYR A 558 -0.33 3.48 -48.63
C TYR A 558 -0.73 2.13 -49.18
N VAL A 559 0.26 1.27 -49.42
CA VAL A 559 0.08 -0.06 -49.97
C VAL A 559 0.25 -1.12 -48.90
N TYR A 560 -0.60 -2.13 -48.92
CA TYR A 560 -0.51 -3.26 -47.98
C TYR A 560 0.84 -3.95 -48.08
N ASP A 561 1.51 -4.12 -46.91
CA ASP A 561 2.84 -4.73 -46.79
C ASP A 561 2.73 -6.13 -46.20
N PRO A 562 2.83 -7.19 -47.02
CA PRO A 562 2.68 -8.57 -46.56
C PRO A 562 3.84 -9.07 -45.68
N ILE A 563 5.02 -8.40 -45.70
CA ILE A 563 6.20 -8.81 -44.92
C ILE A 563 6.02 -8.45 -43.47
N PHE A 564 5.39 -7.30 -43.18
CA PHE A 564 5.16 -6.80 -41.82
C PHE A 564 3.72 -7.02 -41.36
N SER A 565 2.89 -7.68 -42.18
CA SER A 565 1.50 -8.01 -41.85
C SER A 565 1.35 -9.49 -41.51
N ASN A 566 0.61 -9.78 -40.49
CA ASN A 566 0.36 -11.16 -40.08
C ASN A 566 -0.98 -11.35 -39.40
N GLU A 567 -1.51 -12.55 -39.47
CA GLU A 567 -2.66 -13.03 -38.73
C GLU A 567 -2.28 -14.31 -37.97
N LEU A 568 -2.58 -14.34 -36.70
CA LEU A 568 -2.18 -15.41 -35.79
C LEU A 568 -3.36 -15.94 -35.01
N TYR A 569 -3.60 -17.22 -35.07
CA TYR A 569 -4.46 -17.98 -34.18
C TYR A 569 -3.61 -18.81 -33.23
N ASN A 570 -3.89 -18.73 -31.94
CA ASN A 570 -3.16 -19.49 -30.95
C ASN A 570 -4.11 -20.03 -29.87
N ASP A 571 -4.22 -21.35 -29.85
CA ASP A 571 -5.02 -22.09 -28.89
C ASP A 571 -4.10 -22.85 -27.93
N MET A 572 -4.13 -22.50 -26.65
CA MET A 572 -3.34 -23.14 -25.61
C MET A 572 -4.24 -23.79 -24.57
N TYR A 573 -4.06 -25.09 -24.37
CA TYR A 573 -4.76 -25.87 -23.34
C TYR A 573 -3.75 -26.39 -22.33
N THR A 574 -4.06 -26.27 -21.05
CA THR A 574 -3.20 -26.77 -19.98
C THR A 574 -4.01 -27.57 -18.98
N GLU A 575 -3.56 -28.80 -18.77
CA GLU A 575 -4.04 -29.71 -17.73
C GLU A 575 -3.01 -29.75 -16.60
N GLN A 576 -3.44 -29.66 -15.36
CA GLN A 576 -2.56 -29.65 -14.20
C GLN A 576 -3.09 -30.57 -13.12
N LEU A 577 -2.21 -31.43 -12.61
CA LEU A 577 -2.42 -32.18 -11.38
C LEU A 577 -1.40 -31.72 -10.34
N GLU A 578 -1.88 -31.37 -9.14
CA GLU A 578 -1.05 -30.93 -8.02
C GLU A 578 -1.39 -31.72 -6.76
N LEU A 579 -0.36 -32.18 -6.03
CA LEU A 579 -0.49 -32.85 -4.75
C LEU A 579 0.30 -32.07 -3.71
N ASN A 580 -0.36 -31.67 -2.62
CA ASN A 580 0.23 -30.94 -1.51
C ASN A 580 -0.03 -31.69 -0.21
N TYR A 581 1.04 -32.00 0.52
CA TYR A 581 0.96 -32.48 1.89
C TYR A 581 1.17 -31.32 2.85
N ARG A 582 0.35 -31.20 3.88
CA ARG A 582 0.48 -30.19 4.94
C ARG A 582 0.47 -30.81 6.32
N TRP A 583 1.44 -30.40 7.13
CA TRP A 583 1.52 -30.71 8.56
C TRP A 583 1.49 -29.41 9.37
N VAL A 584 0.50 -29.30 10.27
CA VAL A 584 0.30 -28.10 11.11
C VAL A 584 0.35 -28.50 12.58
N SER A 585 1.21 -27.86 13.35
CA SER A 585 1.28 -27.96 14.80
C SER A 585 1.30 -26.55 15.43
N GLU A 586 1.37 -26.47 16.75
CA GLU A 586 1.48 -25.17 17.44
C GLU A 586 2.72 -24.37 16.97
N LYS A 587 3.84 -25.06 16.72
CA LYS A 587 5.11 -24.42 16.34
C LYS A 587 5.46 -24.53 14.86
N ILE A 588 4.96 -25.54 14.17
CA ILE A 588 5.35 -25.87 12.80
C ILE A 588 4.15 -25.80 11.88
N ASP A 589 4.30 -25.12 10.74
CA ASP A 589 3.42 -25.22 9.57
C ASP A 589 4.31 -25.56 8.36
N LEU A 590 4.17 -26.79 7.87
CA LEU A 590 4.93 -27.33 6.73
C LEU A 590 3.94 -27.67 5.62
N THR A 591 4.15 -27.13 4.43
CA THR A 591 3.50 -27.58 3.19
C THR A 591 4.57 -27.98 2.20
N ALA A 592 4.48 -29.18 1.65
CA ALA A 592 5.35 -29.67 0.58
C ALA A 592 4.49 -30.28 -0.51
N GLY A 593 4.78 -29.93 -1.75
CA GLY A 593 4.00 -30.41 -2.86
C GLY A 593 4.72 -30.33 -4.21
N ALA A 594 4.08 -30.89 -5.21
CA ALA A 594 4.52 -30.81 -6.58
C ALA A 594 3.30 -30.80 -7.51
N ARG A 595 3.44 -30.09 -8.62
CA ARG A 595 2.47 -30.11 -9.71
C ARG A 595 3.13 -30.54 -11.00
N VAL A 596 2.36 -31.24 -11.80
CA VAL A 596 2.69 -31.61 -13.16
C VAL A 596 1.73 -30.91 -14.09
N LEU A 597 2.22 -30.33 -15.16
CA LEU A 597 1.47 -29.59 -16.16
C LEU A 597 1.70 -30.23 -17.53
N ALA A 598 0.62 -30.57 -18.22
CA ALA A 598 0.62 -30.90 -19.63
C ALA A 598 0.06 -29.70 -20.41
N THR A 599 0.84 -29.11 -21.29
CA THR A 599 0.41 -27.97 -22.10
C THR A 599 0.47 -28.35 -23.56
N GLN A 600 -0.64 -28.17 -24.24
CA GLN A 600 -0.76 -28.27 -25.69
C GLN A 600 -1.00 -26.89 -26.25
N THR A 601 -0.23 -26.50 -27.26
CA THR A 601 -0.36 -25.22 -27.97
C THR A 601 -0.48 -25.50 -29.45
N HIS A 602 -1.56 -25.05 -30.08
CA HIS A 602 -1.76 -25.04 -31.51
C HIS A 602 -1.65 -23.62 -32.02
N SER A 603 -0.71 -23.37 -32.91
CA SER A 603 -0.43 -22.04 -33.45
C SER A 603 -0.50 -22.10 -35.00
N THR A 604 -1.34 -21.24 -35.56
CA THR A 604 -1.51 -21.08 -37.01
C THR A 604 -1.23 -19.65 -37.39
N THR A 605 -0.29 -19.44 -38.31
CA THR A 605 0.14 -18.11 -38.74
C THR A 605 -0.07 -17.94 -40.25
N TYR A 606 -0.63 -16.80 -40.65
CA TYR A 606 -0.79 -16.39 -42.05
C TYR A 606 0.05 -15.13 -42.32
N TYR A 607 0.72 -15.08 -43.48
CA TYR A 607 1.36 -13.90 -44.03
C TYR A 607 0.71 -13.54 -45.38
N GLY A 608 0.33 -12.27 -45.52
CA GLY A 608 -0.32 -11.80 -46.75
C GLY A 608 -1.57 -12.62 -47.11
N GLY A 609 -2.29 -13.19 -46.15
CA GLY A 609 -3.45 -14.05 -46.39
C GLY A 609 -3.15 -15.52 -46.73
N SER A 610 -1.86 -15.88 -46.87
CA SER A 610 -1.44 -17.26 -47.16
C SER A 610 -1.01 -17.98 -45.91
N LEU A 611 -1.37 -19.26 -45.76
CA LEU A 611 -0.93 -20.09 -44.64
C LEU A 611 0.60 -20.21 -44.66
N ALA A 612 1.25 -19.58 -43.69
CA ALA A 612 2.69 -19.65 -43.56
C ALA A 612 3.11 -20.81 -42.66
N ARG A 613 2.28 -21.11 -41.63
CA ARG A 613 2.63 -22.11 -40.65
C ARG A 613 1.42 -22.63 -39.88
N ASP A 614 1.46 -23.94 -39.58
CA ASP A 614 0.55 -24.64 -38.70
C ASP A 614 1.36 -25.58 -37.79
N THR A 615 1.34 -25.39 -36.48
CA THR A 615 2.22 -26.12 -35.56
C THR A 615 1.51 -26.49 -34.27
N LEU A 616 1.72 -27.73 -33.84
CA LEU A 616 1.22 -28.27 -32.59
C LEU A 616 2.40 -28.59 -31.66
N TYR A 617 2.41 -27.96 -30.50
CA TYR A 617 3.40 -28.19 -29.46
C TYR A 617 2.78 -28.88 -28.27
N ASN A 618 3.41 -29.97 -27.78
CA ASN A 618 3.03 -30.65 -26.54
C ASN A 618 4.20 -30.60 -25.58
N ARG A 619 3.97 -30.10 -24.37
CA ARG A 619 5.03 -29.93 -23.37
C ARG A 619 4.56 -30.39 -22.00
N TRP A 620 5.46 -31.10 -21.30
CA TRP A 620 5.29 -31.51 -19.92
C TRP A 620 6.23 -30.72 -19.04
N ASN A 621 5.69 -30.18 -17.95
CA ASN A 621 6.46 -29.40 -16.99
C ASN A 621 6.15 -29.87 -15.56
N TYR A 622 7.07 -29.64 -14.65
CA TYR A 622 6.87 -29.92 -13.23
C TYR A 622 7.22 -28.69 -12.41
N SER A 623 6.62 -28.54 -11.22
CA SER A 623 6.78 -27.37 -10.38
C SER A 623 6.68 -27.78 -8.91
N PRO A 624 7.80 -28.03 -8.25
CA PRO A 624 7.81 -28.34 -6.83
C PRO A 624 7.64 -27.09 -5.97
N ASN A 625 7.01 -27.24 -4.80
CA ASN A 625 6.87 -26.19 -3.82
C ASN A 625 7.14 -26.70 -2.40
N LEU A 626 7.73 -25.85 -1.57
CA LEU A 626 7.96 -26.10 -0.15
C LEU A 626 7.70 -24.81 0.62
N ARG A 627 6.89 -24.89 1.66
CA ARG A 627 6.68 -23.81 2.60
C ARG A 627 6.88 -24.35 4.01
N PHE A 628 7.76 -23.74 4.75
CA PHE A 628 8.06 -24.10 6.12
C PHE A 628 8.01 -22.85 7.00
N ARG A 629 7.25 -22.90 8.07
CA ARG A 629 7.19 -21.85 9.10
C ARG A 629 7.42 -22.47 10.47
N TYR A 630 8.35 -21.89 11.22
CA TYR A 630 8.61 -22.26 12.60
C TYR A 630 8.35 -21.08 13.53
N LYS A 631 7.49 -21.26 14.54
CA LYS A 631 7.15 -20.25 15.54
C LYS A 631 7.99 -20.49 16.79
N PHE A 632 8.95 -19.59 17.08
CA PHE A 632 9.74 -19.60 18.32
C PHE A 632 8.88 -19.13 19.51
N GLY A 633 7.91 -18.24 19.24
CA GLY A 633 6.97 -17.69 20.19
C GLY A 633 5.76 -17.08 19.49
N LYS A 634 4.87 -16.42 20.25
CA LYS A 634 3.65 -15.80 19.69
C LYS A 634 3.96 -14.71 18.64
N LYS A 635 5.13 -14.06 18.74
CA LYS A 635 5.53 -12.91 17.93
C LYS A 635 6.95 -13.04 17.37
N GLU A 636 7.41 -14.28 17.24
CA GLU A 636 8.73 -14.59 16.73
C GLU A 636 8.65 -15.86 15.87
N PHE A 637 9.02 -15.75 14.61
CA PHE A 637 8.96 -16.86 13.68
C PHE A 637 10.04 -16.76 12.59
N ALA A 638 10.36 -17.93 12.03
CA ALA A 638 11.10 -18.05 10.78
C ALA A 638 10.21 -18.72 9.72
N ARG A 639 10.37 -18.30 8.48
CA ARG A 639 9.64 -18.84 7.32
C ARG A 639 10.61 -19.08 6.18
N ILE A 640 10.48 -20.22 5.52
CA ILE A 640 11.22 -20.56 4.30
C ILE A 640 10.19 -20.96 3.24
N VAL A 641 10.30 -20.39 2.05
CA VAL A 641 9.46 -20.70 0.90
C VAL A 641 10.36 -20.98 -0.29
N TYR A 642 10.19 -22.15 -0.89
CA TYR A 642 10.80 -22.52 -2.15
C TYR A 642 9.72 -22.79 -3.18
N ARG A 643 9.92 -22.29 -4.42
CA ARG A 643 9.02 -22.51 -5.55
C ARG A 643 9.80 -22.70 -6.83
N GLY A 644 9.51 -23.79 -7.53
CA GLY A 644 9.88 -23.96 -8.91
C GLY A 644 8.75 -23.48 -9.81
N ASN A 645 9.02 -22.60 -10.76
CA ASN A 645 8.04 -22.08 -11.72
C ASN A 645 8.56 -22.25 -13.15
N VAL A 646 7.67 -22.66 -14.05
CA VAL A 646 7.95 -22.71 -15.48
C VAL A 646 7.46 -21.42 -16.12
N ASN A 647 8.34 -20.77 -16.89
CA ASN A 647 8.04 -19.60 -17.69
C ASN A 647 8.05 -19.98 -19.17
N GLN A 648 6.86 -20.01 -19.78
CA GLN A 648 6.70 -20.31 -21.21
C GLN A 648 7.12 -19.10 -22.04
N PRO A 649 7.81 -19.29 -23.18
CA PRO A 649 8.01 -18.21 -24.13
C PRO A 649 6.67 -17.72 -24.66
N THR A 650 6.57 -16.42 -24.90
CA THR A 650 5.38 -15.83 -25.53
C THR A 650 5.37 -16.18 -27.02
N ILE A 651 4.18 -16.13 -27.60
CA ILE A 651 4.04 -16.41 -29.04
C ILE A 651 4.82 -15.40 -29.86
N GLN A 652 4.77 -14.12 -29.52
CA GLN A 652 5.55 -13.08 -30.17
C GLN A 652 7.05 -13.35 -30.16
N GLN A 653 7.57 -14.02 -29.12
CA GLN A 653 8.95 -14.45 -29.06
C GLN A 653 9.24 -15.67 -29.95
N MET A 654 8.24 -16.52 -30.19
CA MET A 654 8.40 -17.74 -31.00
C MET A 654 8.12 -17.49 -32.48
N GLU A 655 7.11 -16.69 -32.80
CA GLU A 655 6.70 -16.48 -34.20
C GLU A 655 7.71 -15.62 -34.96
N PRO A 656 8.13 -16.01 -36.15
CA PRO A 656 9.14 -15.31 -36.96
C PRO A 656 8.57 -14.04 -37.64
N VAL A 657 7.73 -13.29 -36.94
CA VAL A 657 7.16 -12.03 -37.44
C VAL A 657 8.11 -10.88 -37.14
N ARG A 658 8.43 -10.11 -38.17
CA ARG A 658 9.24 -8.91 -38.04
C ARG A 658 8.39 -7.76 -37.49
N ASN A 659 8.92 -7.05 -36.51
CA ASN A 659 8.32 -5.81 -36.03
C ASN A 659 9.31 -4.66 -36.20
N ASN A 660 8.95 -3.70 -37.03
CA ASN A 660 9.74 -2.52 -37.41
C ASN A 660 9.04 -1.20 -36.97
N SER A 661 8.14 -1.25 -35.99
CA SER A 661 7.41 -0.05 -35.51
C SER A 661 8.37 1.01 -34.93
N ASP A 662 9.56 0.61 -34.51
CA ASP A 662 10.67 1.46 -34.17
C ASP A 662 11.70 1.35 -35.32
N ALA A 663 11.99 2.46 -35.94
CA ALA A 663 12.87 2.51 -37.13
C ALA A 663 14.27 1.94 -36.85
N MET A 664 14.76 2.08 -35.62
CA MET A 664 16.10 1.67 -35.17
C MET A 664 16.12 0.37 -34.36
N ASN A 665 14.98 -0.23 -34.09
CA ASN A 665 14.88 -1.49 -33.34
C ASN A 665 13.91 -2.44 -34.04
N GLU A 666 14.42 -3.53 -34.58
CA GLU A 666 13.60 -4.55 -35.21
C GLU A 666 13.67 -5.85 -34.41
N THR A 667 12.52 -6.49 -34.13
CA THR A 667 12.48 -7.78 -33.44
C THR A 667 12.10 -8.91 -34.36
N VAL A 668 12.74 -10.08 -34.16
CA VAL A 668 12.53 -11.33 -34.91
C VAL A 668 12.21 -12.46 -33.93
N GLY A 669 11.19 -13.25 -34.18
CA GLY A 669 10.85 -14.39 -33.37
C GLY A 669 11.78 -15.60 -33.49
N ASN A 670 11.74 -16.53 -32.55
CA ASN A 670 12.54 -17.75 -32.53
C ASN A 670 11.69 -18.98 -32.12
N LEU A 671 11.49 -19.87 -33.06
CA LEU A 671 10.70 -21.08 -32.85
C LEU A 671 11.37 -22.14 -31.98
N GLY A 672 12.70 -22.08 -31.87
CA GLY A 672 13.47 -23.04 -31.07
C GLY A 672 13.38 -22.83 -29.56
N LEU A 673 12.66 -21.80 -29.08
CA LEU A 673 12.58 -21.47 -27.67
C LEU A 673 12.03 -22.61 -26.82
N GLN A 674 12.73 -22.89 -25.73
CA GLN A 674 12.32 -23.77 -24.66
C GLN A 674 11.77 -22.98 -23.45
N PRO A 675 10.88 -23.57 -22.65
CA PRO A 675 10.43 -22.97 -21.42
C PRO A 675 11.59 -22.81 -20.42
N ALA A 676 11.66 -21.64 -19.78
CA ALA A 676 12.60 -21.42 -18.70
C ALA A 676 12.09 -21.97 -17.38
N PHE A 677 12.95 -22.59 -16.56
CA PHE A 677 12.62 -23.04 -15.23
C PHE A 677 13.26 -22.15 -14.17
N ARG A 678 12.43 -21.54 -13.33
CA ARG A 678 12.84 -20.59 -12.31
C ARG A 678 12.71 -21.15 -10.92
N HIS A 679 13.82 -21.26 -10.20
CA HIS A 679 13.90 -21.57 -8.79
C HIS A 679 13.83 -20.28 -7.96
N ASN A 680 12.88 -20.17 -7.05
CA ASN A 680 12.78 -19.05 -6.13
C ASN A 680 12.88 -19.56 -4.70
N LEU A 681 13.83 -19.02 -3.94
CA LEU A 681 13.99 -19.26 -2.51
C LEU A 681 13.79 -17.95 -1.75
N PHE A 682 12.96 -17.98 -0.75
CA PHE A 682 12.75 -16.88 0.18
C PHE A 682 12.84 -17.41 1.62
N ALA A 683 13.65 -16.77 2.45
CA ALA A 683 13.73 -17.05 3.88
C ALA A 683 13.56 -15.74 4.65
N MET A 684 12.83 -15.79 5.75
CA MET A 684 12.57 -14.62 6.59
C MET A 684 12.57 -15.02 8.07
N TYR A 685 13.20 -14.19 8.88
CA TYR A 685 13.07 -14.20 10.33
C TYR A 685 12.45 -12.89 10.78
N SER A 686 11.44 -12.96 11.65
CA SER A 686 10.76 -11.80 12.20
C SER A 686 10.55 -11.94 13.70
N ARG A 687 10.86 -10.88 14.44
CA ARG A 687 10.64 -10.79 15.89
C ARG A 687 10.09 -9.43 16.26
N PHE A 688 9.02 -9.42 17.05
CA PHE A 688 8.46 -8.23 17.67
C PHE A 688 8.55 -8.31 19.20
N ASN A 689 9.14 -7.30 19.82
CA ASN A 689 9.24 -7.18 21.27
C ASN A 689 8.15 -6.23 21.81
N GLU A 690 7.12 -6.80 22.43
CA GLU A 690 5.98 -6.03 22.96
C GLU A 690 6.36 -5.04 24.04
N LYS A 691 7.32 -5.36 24.91
CA LYS A 691 7.73 -4.50 26.03
C LYS A 691 8.47 -3.25 25.54
N LYS A 692 9.32 -3.41 24.54
CA LYS A 692 10.13 -2.33 23.94
C LYS A 692 9.45 -1.71 22.72
N PHE A 693 8.38 -2.29 22.20
CA PHE A 693 7.73 -1.94 20.92
C PHE A 693 8.73 -1.89 19.76
N SER A 694 9.72 -2.75 19.80
CA SER A 694 10.74 -2.83 18.77
C SER A 694 10.52 -4.06 17.90
N SER A 695 10.81 -3.93 16.61
CA SER A 695 10.76 -5.03 15.65
C SER A 695 12.09 -5.16 14.93
N ILE A 696 12.42 -6.39 14.57
CA ILE A 696 13.51 -6.72 13.65
C ILE A 696 13.01 -7.76 12.66
N MET A 697 13.34 -7.58 11.40
CA MET A 697 13.08 -8.52 10.32
C MET A 697 14.34 -8.67 9.48
N VAL A 698 14.68 -9.92 9.18
CA VAL A 698 15.80 -10.27 8.28
C VAL A 698 15.21 -11.13 7.18
N GLY A 699 15.38 -10.70 5.93
CA GLY A 699 14.97 -11.40 4.73
C GLY A 699 16.18 -11.88 3.92
N LEU A 700 16.06 -13.05 3.30
CA LEU A 700 16.99 -13.58 2.30
C LEU A 700 16.19 -14.05 1.10
N ARG A 701 16.62 -13.69 -0.09
CA ARG A 701 15.98 -14.11 -1.35
C ARG A 701 17.02 -14.56 -2.35
N GLY A 702 16.68 -15.61 -3.07
CA GLY A 702 17.52 -16.13 -4.15
C GLY A 702 16.66 -16.59 -5.32
N THR A 703 17.11 -16.31 -6.53
CA THR A 703 16.49 -16.77 -7.76
C THR A 703 17.56 -17.32 -8.68
N VAL A 704 17.27 -18.47 -9.30
CA VAL A 704 18.11 -19.08 -10.33
C VAL A 704 17.19 -19.48 -11.47
N THR A 705 17.54 -19.17 -12.71
CA THR A 705 16.71 -19.48 -13.88
C THR A 705 17.50 -20.33 -14.88
N GLN A 706 17.05 -21.56 -15.07
CA GLN A 706 17.58 -22.48 -16.12
C GLN A 706 16.88 -22.18 -17.43
N ASP A 707 17.59 -22.32 -18.55
CA ASP A 707 17.09 -22.05 -19.91
C ASP A 707 16.43 -20.68 -20.02
N ALA A 708 17.01 -19.68 -19.35
CA ALA A 708 16.44 -18.34 -19.26
C ALA A 708 16.23 -17.74 -20.66
N LEU A 709 15.05 -17.15 -20.86
CA LEU A 709 14.76 -16.39 -22.07
C LEU A 709 15.47 -15.04 -22.00
N THR A 710 16.32 -14.74 -22.98
CA THR A 710 17.12 -13.53 -23.06
C THR A 710 17.23 -13.04 -24.50
N ASN A 711 17.78 -11.84 -24.70
CA ASN A 711 17.93 -11.26 -26.01
C ASN A 711 19.29 -11.60 -26.63
N ASN A 712 19.28 -11.91 -27.90
CA ASN A 712 20.42 -11.93 -28.81
C ASN A 712 20.28 -10.72 -29.74
N THR A 713 21.27 -9.82 -29.75
CA THR A 713 21.21 -8.54 -30.44
C THR A 713 22.35 -8.43 -31.45
N ILE A 714 22.06 -7.93 -32.62
CA ILE A 714 23.04 -7.56 -33.63
C ILE A 714 22.84 -6.10 -34.05
N TYR A 715 23.92 -5.40 -34.30
CA TYR A 715 23.92 -4.05 -34.82
C TYR A 715 24.31 -4.08 -36.29
N ASP A 716 23.65 -3.26 -37.11
CA ASP A 716 24.16 -2.95 -38.46
C ASP A 716 25.06 -1.71 -38.47
N GLN A 717 25.60 -1.38 -39.62
CA GLN A 717 26.53 -0.24 -39.82
C GLN A 717 25.88 1.12 -39.57
N THR A 718 24.54 1.19 -39.60
CA THR A 718 23.75 2.41 -39.31
C THR A 718 23.40 2.56 -37.84
N GLY A 719 23.73 1.56 -36.99
CA GLY A 719 23.36 1.49 -35.59
C GLY A 719 21.98 0.90 -35.35
N LYS A 720 21.25 0.49 -36.39
CA LYS A 720 19.98 -0.22 -36.24
C LYS A 720 20.20 -1.57 -35.56
N ARG A 721 19.31 -1.93 -34.65
CA ARG A 721 19.38 -3.16 -33.84
C ARG A 721 18.34 -4.18 -34.31
N TYR A 722 18.80 -5.40 -34.45
CA TYR A 722 17.95 -6.56 -34.68
C TYR A 722 18.03 -7.47 -33.46
N MET A 723 16.89 -7.79 -32.88
CA MET A 723 16.80 -8.55 -31.63
C MET A 723 16.00 -9.82 -31.80
N GLN A 724 16.55 -10.93 -31.31
CA GLN A 724 15.87 -12.22 -31.25
C GLN A 724 15.95 -12.78 -29.84
N THR A 725 14.83 -13.28 -29.31
CA THR A 725 14.83 -13.98 -28.02
C THR A 725 15.45 -15.37 -28.20
N VAL A 726 16.35 -15.76 -27.28
CA VAL A 726 17.04 -17.06 -27.24
C VAL A 726 17.01 -17.65 -25.83
N ASN A 727 17.22 -18.97 -25.71
CA ASN A 727 17.49 -19.55 -24.40
C ASN A 727 18.97 -19.34 -24.05
N ALA A 728 19.24 -18.90 -22.83
CA ALA A 728 20.59 -18.66 -22.37
C ALA A 728 21.29 -19.98 -22.02
N ASP A 729 22.51 -20.19 -22.56
CA ASP A 729 23.37 -21.32 -22.19
C ASP A 729 23.91 -21.18 -20.76
N MET A 730 23.90 -19.97 -20.24
CA MET A 730 24.34 -19.63 -18.89
C MET A 730 23.16 -19.38 -17.97
N ILE A 731 23.32 -19.72 -16.72
CA ILE A 731 22.29 -19.60 -15.70
C ILE A 731 22.34 -18.19 -15.05
N PRO A 732 21.43 -17.26 -15.33
CA PRO A 732 21.31 -16.02 -14.58
C PRO A 732 20.78 -16.30 -13.18
N TRP A 733 21.29 -15.54 -12.21
CA TRP A 733 20.89 -15.67 -10.81
C TRP A 733 20.89 -14.34 -10.08
N ASN A 734 20.13 -14.31 -9.00
CA ASN A 734 20.03 -13.15 -8.12
C ASN A 734 20.03 -13.62 -6.67
N ILE A 735 20.74 -12.91 -5.81
CA ILE A 735 20.68 -13.07 -4.37
C ILE A 735 20.48 -11.72 -3.71
N GLY A 736 19.71 -11.67 -2.65
CA GLY A 736 19.48 -10.45 -1.87
C GLY A 736 19.24 -10.73 -0.41
N ALA A 737 19.61 -9.76 0.42
CA ALA A 737 19.35 -9.75 1.85
C ALA A 737 18.75 -8.39 2.23
N ASP A 738 17.79 -8.39 3.13
CA ASP A 738 17.19 -7.19 3.70
C ASP A 738 17.12 -7.28 5.22
N LEU A 739 17.47 -6.18 5.86
CA LEU A 739 17.38 -5.97 7.29
C LEU A 739 16.48 -4.78 7.56
N MET A 740 15.46 -4.98 8.38
CA MET A 740 14.58 -3.91 8.86
C MET A 740 14.58 -3.90 10.37
N SER A 741 14.63 -2.71 10.95
CA SER A 741 14.55 -2.51 12.39
C SER A 741 13.74 -1.26 12.70
N ASN A 742 12.87 -1.38 13.68
CA ASN A 742 12.15 -0.25 14.25
C ASN A 742 12.31 -0.26 15.76
N THR A 743 12.80 0.83 16.32
CA THR A 743 13.12 0.92 17.76
C THR A 743 12.74 2.29 18.30
N PRO A 744 11.66 2.41 19.08
CA PRO A 744 11.37 3.60 19.84
C PRO A 744 12.29 3.67 21.09
N PHE A 745 12.71 4.89 21.46
CA PHE A 745 13.53 5.12 22.65
C PHE A 745 13.12 6.42 23.35
N TYR A 746 13.70 6.67 24.53
CA TYR A 746 13.43 7.82 25.37
C TYR A 746 11.92 8.14 25.52
N LYS A 747 11.22 7.32 26.34
CA LYS A 747 9.77 7.43 26.59
C LYS A 747 8.93 7.41 25.29
N LYS A 748 9.44 6.77 24.23
CA LYS A 748 8.84 6.71 22.89
C LYS A 748 8.69 8.06 22.18
N MET A 749 9.36 9.10 22.64
CA MET A 749 9.39 10.38 21.93
C MET A 749 10.25 10.35 20.68
N PHE A 750 11.26 9.47 20.68
CA PHE A 750 12.11 9.23 19.52
C PHE A 750 11.82 7.86 18.94
N GLN A 751 11.79 7.78 17.62
CA GLN A 751 11.64 6.55 16.87
C GLN A 751 12.77 6.47 15.85
N PHE A 752 13.48 5.36 15.86
CA PHE A 752 14.51 5.05 14.88
C PHE A 752 14.02 3.91 14.00
N HIS A 753 13.91 4.18 12.71
CA HIS A 753 13.60 3.19 11.68
C HIS A 753 14.81 3.02 10.78
N SER A 754 15.16 1.78 10.48
CA SER A 754 16.26 1.43 9.59
C SER A 754 15.81 0.33 8.64
N ARG A 755 16.05 0.52 7.36
CA ARG A 755 15.90 -0.50 6.32
C ARG A 755 17.16 -0.52 5.48
N THR A 756 17.81 -1.67 5.39
CA THR A 756 18.97 -1.86 4.52
C THR A 756 18.74 -3.10 3.68
N ALA A 757 18.86 -2.95 2.38
CA ALA A 757 18.77 -4.04 1.41
C ALA A 757 20.04 -4.09 0.58
N VAL A 758 20.56 -5.30 0.39
CA VAL A 758 21.72 -5.58 -0.46
C VAL A 758 21.31 -6.66 -1.45
N SER A 759 21.66 -6.50 -2.70
CA SER A 759 21.41 -7.51 -3.72
C SER A 759 22.53 -7.56 -4.73
N TYR A 760 22.75 -8.74 -5.26
CA TYR A 760 23.59 -8.96 -6.43
C TYR A 760 22.77 -9.72 -7.48
N ASN A 761 22.78 -9.20 -8.70
CA ASN A 761 22.04 -9.74 -9.82
C ASN A 761 23.00 -9.99 -10.99
N GLN A 762 23.11 -11.25 -11.42
CA GLN A 762 23.83 -11.62 -12.63
C GLN A 762 22.83 -11.91 -13.74
N ARG A 763 22.92 -11.15 -14.82
CA ARG A 763 22.13 -11.29 -16.03
C ARG A 763 23.01 -11.71 -17.18
N VAL A 764 22.39 -12.29 -18.21
CA VAL A 764 23.08 -12.76 -19.43
C VAL A 764 22.25 -12.35 -20.63
N ALA A 765 22.89 -11.84 -21.65
CA ALA A 765 22.35 -11.62 -22.98
C ALA A 765 23.42 -11.97 -24.01
N TYR A 766 23.11 -11.92 -25.29
CA TYR A 766 24.06 -12.21 -26.35
C TYR A 766 24.13 -11.02 -27.30
N VAL A 767 25.34 -10.72 -27.79
CA VAL A 767 25.57 -9.64 -28.72
C VAL A 767 26.46 -10.18 -29.85
N LEU A 768 25.94 -10.13 -31.07
CA LEU A 768 26.73 -10.44 -32.27
C LEU A 768 27.58 -9.23 -32.64
N ARG A 769 28.72 -9.50 -33.24
CA ARG A 769 29.52 -8.46 -33.88
C ARG A 769 28.73 -7.81 -35.00
N GLU A 770 29.04 -6.53 -35.26
CA GLU A 770 28.40 -5.78 -36.33
C GLU A 770 28.50 -6.54 -37.65
N GLN A 771 27.40 -6.53 -38.41
CA GLN A 771 27.29 -7.22 -39.70
C GLN A 771 26.72 -6.27 -40.75
N ASP A 772 26.97 -6.58 -42.01
CA ASP A 772 26.30 -5.88 -43.11
C ASP A 772 24.80 -6.19 -43.14
N SER A 773 24.00 -5.20 -43.55
CA SER A 773 22.52 -5.35 -43.62
C SER A 773 22.09 -6.51 -44.51
N GLU A 774 22.85 -6.84 -45.55
CA GLU A 774 22.58 -7.99 -46.45
C GLU A 774 22.80 -9.33 -45.73
N GLN A 775 23.85 -9.44 -44.89
CA GLN A 775 24.11 -10.64 -44.10
C GLN A 775 23.02 -10.80 -43.02
N ILE A 776 22.57 -9.72 -42.41
CA ILE A 776 21.46 -9.75 -41.42
C ILE A 776 20.19 -10.22 -42.10
N ALA A 777 19.87 -9.72 -43.30
CA ALA A 777 18.70 -10.15 -44.06
C ALA A 777 18.71 -11.66 -44.33
N GLN A 778 19.88 -12.20 -44.76
CA GLN A 778 20.06 -13.65 -44.97
C GLN A 778 19.86 -14.45 -43.66
N MET A 779 20.37 -13.96 -42.54
CA MET A 779 20.14 -14.61 -41.23
C MET A 779 18.66 -14.64 -40.83
N ILE A 780 17.93 -13.55 -41.08
CA ILE A 780 16.50 -13.45 -40.80
C ILE A 780 15.72 -14.43 -41.70
N GLU A 781 16.05 -14.52 -42.99
CA GLU A 781 15.42 -15.49 -43.91
C GLU A 781 15.69 -16.95 -43.48
N ALA A 782 16.86 -17.23 -42.94
CA ALA A 782 17.20 -18.52 -42.34
C ALA A 782 16.49 -18.82 -41.04
N GLY A 783 15.75 -17.84 -40.47
CA GLY A 783 14.99 -17.96 -39.22
C GLY A 783 15.81 -17.87 -37.94
N THR A 784 17.09 -17.46 -38.04
CA THR A 784 17.96 -17.30 -36.86
C THR A 784 19.02 -16.24 -37.12
N LEU A 785 19.24 -15.38 -36.13
CA LEU A 785 20.34 -14.41 -36.15
C LEU A 785 21.72 -15.02 -35.81
N GLY A 786 21.80 -16.34 -35.52
CA GLY A 786 22.99 -16.92 -34.90
C GLY A 786 23.15 -16.48 -33.43
N LEU A 787 23.85 -17.26 -32.62
CA LEU A 787 24.10 -16.89 -31.22
C LEU A 787 25.34 -16.01 -31.11
N GLY A 788 25.18 -14.82 -30.49
CA GLY A 788 26.29 -13.89 -30.27
C GLY A 788 27.19 -14.26 -29.10
N GLU A 789 28.12 -13.39 -28.79
CA GLU A 789 28.97 -13.52 -27.61
C GLU A 789 28.17 -13.20 -26.34
N ALA A 790 28.42 -13.96 -25.25
CA ALA A 790 27.71 -13.81 -24.01
C ALA A 790 28.11 -12.52 -23.28
N SER A 791 27.16 -11.61 -23.16
CA SER A 791 27.22 -10.41 -22.33
C SER A 791 26.75 -10.75 -20.91
N LYS A 792 27.68 -10.83 -19.96
CA LYS A 792 27.39 -11.06 -18.55
C LYS A 792 27.40 -9.73 -17.82
N THR A 793 26.23 -9.32 -17.32
CA THR A 793 26.12 -8.11 -16.52
C THR A 793 25.90 -8.46 -15.05
N GLY A 794 26.88 -8.11 -14.21
CA GLY A 794 26.79 -8.18 -12.77
C GLY A 794 26.42 -6.82 -12.20
N ASN A 795 25.35 -6.77 -11.39
CA ASN A 795 24.92 -5.55 -10.71
C ASN A 795 24.82 -5.80 -9.21
N PHE A 796 25.69 -5.17 -8.45
CA PHE A 796 25.57 -5.03 -7.01
C PHE A 796 24.79 -3.78 -6.69
N ARG A 797 23.75 -3.90 -5.85
CA ARG A 797 22.95 -2.77 -5.39
C ARG A 797 22.79 -2.82 -3.87
N MET A 798 23.06 -1.70 -3.23
CA MET A 798 22.77 -1.46 -1.81
C MET A 798 21.82 -0.28 -1.69
N SER A 799 20.77 -0.41 -0.88
CA SER A 799 19.93 0.71 -0.47
C SER A 799 19.79 0.72 1.05
N SER A 800 19.91 1.89 1.65
CA SER A 800 19.77 2.07 3.10
C SER A 800 18.93 3.31 3.39
N ASP A 801 17.82 3.12 4.09
CA ASP A 801 16.93 4.16 4.60
C ASP A 801 17.07 4.21 6.12
N LEU A 802 17.48 5.33 6.65
CA LEU A 802 17.60 5.61 8.08
C LEU A 802 16.69 6.80 8.42
N THR A 803 15.70 6.59 9.26
CA THR A 803 14.77 7.63 9.67
C THR A 803 14.81 7.81 11.19
N LEU A 804 14.99 9.04 11.63
CA LEU A 804 14.86 9.43 13.02
C LEU A 804 13.69 10.42 13.12
N ARG A 805 12.70 10.08 13.94
CA ARG A 805 11.54 10.94 14.18
C ARG A 805 11.44 11.30 15.66
N PHE A 806 11.22 12.57 15.94
CA PHE A 806 10.89 13.11 17.24
C PHE A 806 9.46 13.62 17.21
N THR A 807 8.62 13.15 18.14
CA THR A 807 7.21 13.53 18.22
C THR A 807 6.93 14.13 19.59
N HIS A 808 6.46 15.37 19.60
CA HIS A 808 6.02 16.10 20.78
C HIS A 808 4.73 16.87 20.45
N LYS A 809 3.87 17.12 21.44
CA LYS A 809 2.58 17.81 21.21
C LYS A 809 2.67 19.21 20.55
N LEU A 810 3.81 19.87 20.61
CA LEU A 810 4.04 21.20 20.00
C LEU A 810 4.81 21.11 18.68
N VAL A 811 5.56 20.04 18.46
CA VAL A 811 6.43 19.93 17.29
C VAL A 811 6.70 18.47 16.94
N ASP A 812 6.60 18.16 15.67
CA ASP A 812 7.07 16.90 15.06
C ASP A 812 8.29 17.22 14.20
N ILE A 813 9.36 16.45 14.35
CA ILE A 813 10.60 16.58 13.56
C ILE A 813 10.95 15.20 12.99
N GLY A 814 11.13 15.13 11.69
CA GLY A 814 11.61 13.96 10.99
C GLY A 814 12.91 14.25 10.27
N VAL A 815 13.88 13.34 10.35
CA VAL A 815 15.09 13.35 9.51
C VAL A 815 15.22 11.98 8.87
N LYS A 816 15.32 11.95 7.55
CA LYS A 816 15.52 10.73 6.76
C LYS A 816 16.80 10.85 5.95
N ASN A 817 17.62 9.82 5.99
CA ASN A 817 18.82 9.67 5.15
C ASN A 817 18.66 8.40 4.32
N THR A 818 18.59 8.56 2.99
CA THR A 818 18.51 7.46 2.02
C THR A 818 19.80 7.41 1.23
N ASN A 819 20.42 6.24 1.17
CA ASN A 819 21.58 5.98 0.34
C ASN A 819 21.26 4.83 -0.61
N ILE A 820 21.43 5.06 -1.90
CA ILE A 820 21.33 4.05 -2.94
C ILE A 820 22.68 4.00 -3.64
N TYR A 821 23.28 2.82 -3.70
CA TYR A 821 24.53 2.60 -4.42
C TYR A 821 24.36 1.41 -5.36
N SER A 822 24.82 1.57 -6.57
CA SER A 822 24.82 0.53 -7.62
C SER A 822 26.18 0.45 -8.29
N LEU A 823 26.72 -0.74 -8.34
CA LEU A 823 27.95 -1.08 -9.05
C LEU A 823 27.61 -2.07 -10.16
N THR A 824 27.82 -1.66 -11.38
CA THR A 824 27.55 -2.50 -12.57
C THR A 824 28.84 -2.76 -13.32
N HIS A 825 29.06 -4.02 -13.68
CA HIS A 825 30.14 -4.44 -14.56
C HIS A 825 29.61 -5.36 -15.66
N ASN A 826 30.17 -5.26 -16.85
CA ASN A 826 29.77 -6.05 -18.02
C ASN A 826 31.02 -6.78 -18.59
N SER A 827 30.84 -8.03 -19.05
CA SER A 827 31.93 -8.83 -19.56
C SER A 827 32.48 -8.33 -20.91
N LEU A 828 31.64 -7.69 -21.73
CA LEU A 828 32.03 -7.13 -23.02
C LEU A 828 32.72 -5.78 -22.87
N ASN A 829 32.39 -5.03 -21.81
CA ASN A 829 33.03 -3.74 -21.52
C ASN A 829 33.72 -3.75 -20.15
N LYS A 830 34.81 -4.51 -20.05
CA LYS A 830 35.54 -4.68 -18.78
C LYS A 830 36.20 -3.40 -18.25
N LYS A 831 36.42 -2.40 -19.13
CA LYS A 831 37.08 -1.14 -18.76
C LYS A 831 36.11 -0.15 -18.11
N ASN A 832 34.82 -0.27 -18.36
CA ASN A 832 33.81 0.68 -17.86
C ASN A 832 32.96 0.06 -16.75
N ILE A 833 33.44 0.18 -15.52
CA ILE A 833 32.68 -0.16 -14.33
C ILE A 833 31.83 1.05 -13.98
N SER A 834 30.50 0.89 -14.03
CA SER A 834 29.58 1.97 -13.70
C SER A 834 29.36 2.02 -12.18
N HIS A 835 29.73 3.12 -11.57
CA HIS A 835 29.47 3.45 -10.17
C HIS A 835 28.39 4.54 -10.09
N LEU A 836 27.27 4.23 -9.49
CA LEU A 836 26.13 5.12 -9.38
C LEU A 836 25.71 5.24 -7.95
N GLY A 837 25.31 6.44 -7.55
CA GLY A 837 24.82 6.64 -6.22
C GLY A 837 23.84 7.81 -6.11
N ASP A 838 22.81 7.62 -5.30
CA ASP A 838 21.92 8.66 -4.85
C ASP A 838 22.04 8.77 -3.34
N TRP A 839 22.41 9.96 -2.89
CA TRP A 839 22.38 10.31 -1.49
C TRP A 839 21.30 11.35 -1.26
N ILE A 840 20.27 10.97 -0.49
CA ILE A 840 19.11 11.82 -0.23
C ILE A 840 19.06 12.08 1.28
N ILE A 841 19.13 13.34 1.67
CA ILE A 841 18.89 13.77 3.03
C ILE A 841 17.63 14.65 3.06
N SER A 842 16.66 14.27 3.88
CA SER A 842 15.38 14.98 4.00
C SER A 842 15.10 15.31 5.45
N GLY A 843 14.54 16.50 5.67
CA GLY A 843 14.06 16.93 6.97
C GLY A 843 12.65 17.48 6.87
N ASP A 844 11.78 17.08 7.80
CA ASP A 844 10.44 17.63 7.94
C ASP A 844 10.23 18.17 9.37
N VAL A 845 9.56 19.32 9.46
CA VAL A 845 9.21 19.94 10.74
C VAL A 845 7.76 20.41 10.66
N THR A 846 6.95 20.04 11.65
CA THR A 846 5.59 20.58 11.81
C THR A 846 5.44 21.16 13.20
N PHE A 847 5.08 22.43 13.28
CA PHE A 847 4.74 23.13 14.52
C PHE A 847 3.22 23.12 14.71
N HIS A 848 2.76 22.64 15.87
CA HIS A 848 1.37 22.66 16.30
C HIS A 848 1.14 23.85 17.24
N LEU A 849 0.59 24.91 16.69
CA LEU A 849 0.43 26.18 17.42
C LEU A 849 -0.97 26.26 18.05
N PRO A 850 -1.15 27.11 19.10
CA PRO A 850 -2.45 27.35 19.70
C PRO A 850 -3.52 27.78 18.69
N LYS A 851 -4.79 27.52 19.00
CA LYS A 851 -5.94 27.85 18.16
C LYS A 851 -5.95 27.14 16.82
N SER A 852 -5.39 25.90 16.76
CA SER A 852 -5.39 25.04 15.55
C SER A 852 -4.71 25.69 14.33
N TRP A 853 -3.59 26.33 14.54
CA TRP A 853 -2.66 26.70 13.48
C TRP A 853 -1.57 25.64 13.39
N ASN A 854 -1.23 25.20 12.17
CA ASN A 854 -0.06 24.39 11.92
C ASN A 854 0.83 25.10 10.89
N ILE A 855 2.13 25.01 11.12
CA ILE A 855 3.15 25.44 10.15
C ILE A 855 4.02 24.23 9.86
N ALA A 856 4.06 23.82 8.60
CA ALA A 856 4.88 22.68 8.20
C ALA A 856 5.86 23.08 7.09
N THR A 857 7.04 22.51 7.14
CA THR A 857 8.07 22.67 6.12
C THR A 857 8.79 21.36 5.94
N ASP A 858 9.12 21.03 4.71
CA ASP A 858 9.98 19.91 4.38
C ASP A 858 11.05 20.33 3.37
N ILE A 859 12.26 19.84 3.58
CA ILE A 859 13.42 20.10 2.72
C ILE A 859 14.07 18.75 2.39
N SER A 860 14.44 18.56 1.14
CA SER A 860 15.10 17.34 0.67
C SER A 860 16.20 17.69 -0.32
N TYR A 861 17.41 17.29 0.00
CA TYR A 861 18.56 17.41 -0.90
C TYR A 861 18.90 16.03 -1.46
N THR A 862 18.97 15.92 -2.79
CA THR A 862 19.39 14.72 -3.51
C THR A 862 20.70 15.01 -4.25
N SER A 863 21.75 14.32 -3.86
CA SER A 863 23.02 14.31 -4.60
C SER A 863 23.14 13.03 -5.40
N ARG A 864 23.31 13.16 -6.72
CA ARG A 864 23.46 12.05 -7.66
C ARG A 864 24.85 12.09 -8.27
N TYR A 865 25.55 10.95 -8.27
CA TYR A 865 26.85 10.81 -8.91
C TYR A 865 26.90 9.61 -9.84
N GLY A 866 27.77 9.69 -10.86
CA GLY A 866 27.93 8.65 -11.86
C GLY A 866 26.89 8.66 -12.99
N TYR A 867 26.00 9.64 -13.05
CA TYR A 867 25.01 9.83 -14.12
C TYR A 867 25.70 10.44 -15.34
N GLN A 868 26.15 9.58 -16.25
CA GLN A 868 26.85 10.02 -17.46
C GLN A 868 25.86 10.63 -18.47
N GLY A 869 26.28 11.65 -19.21
CA GLY A 869 25.48 12.27 -20.26
C GLY A 869 24.33 13.18 -19.81
N LEU A 870 23.98 13.20 -18.53
CA LEU A 870 23.03 14.14 -17.96
C LEU A 870 23.75 15.19 -17.11
N THR A 871 23.46 16.45 -17.37
CA THR A 871 23.92 17.57 -16.57
C THR A 871 22.84 18.00 -15.60
N ASP A 872 23.21 18.68 -14.50
CA ASP A 872 22.27 19.26 -13.55
C ASP A 872 21.27 18.24 -12.98
N VAL A 873 21.81 17.16 -12.38
CA VAL A 873 21.02 16.03 -11.87
C VAL A 873 20.73 16.12 -10.36
N ASN A 874 21.47 16.97 -9.63
CA ASN A 874 21.23 17.20 -8.20
C ASN A 874 20.02 18.10 -7.99
N GLU A 875 19.33 17.95 -6.85
CA GLU A 875 18.13 18.74 -6.58
C GLU A 875 18.02 19.10 -5.09
N LEU A 876 17.52 20.28 -4.81
CA LEU A 876 17.17 20.76 -3.48
C LEU A 876 15.70 21.19 -3.49
N ILE A 877 14.80 20.35 -3.01
CA ILE A 877 13.36 20.61 -2.97
C ILE A 877 13.01 21.17 -1.60
N TRP A 878 12.32 22.30 -1.58
CA TRP A 878 11.82 22.91 -0.36
C TRP A 878 10.33 23.24 -0.49
N ASN A 879 9.49 22.63 0.39
CA ASN A 879 8.06 22.89 0.46
C ASN A 879 7.73 23.58 1.79
N PHE A 880 6.69 24.40 1.77
CA PHE A 880 6.21 25.14 2.93
C PHE A 880 4.69 25.16 2.96
N SER A 881 4.07 25.02 4.14
CA SER A 881 2.63 25.16 4.29
C SER A 881 2.23 25.79 5.61
N VAL A 882 1.09 26.48 5.59
CA VAL A 882 0.40 27.02 6.75
C VAL A 882 -1.07 26.62 6.70
N ASP A 883 -1.52 26.00 7.78
CA ASP A 883 -2.89 25.53 7.91
C ASP A 883 -3.59 26.24 9.05
N LYS A 884 -4.83 26.65 8.83
CA LYS A 884 -5.74 27.11 9.87
C LYS A 884 -7.00 26.25 9.86
N THR A 885 -7.25 25.56 10.96
CA THR A 885 -8.44 24.70 11.13
C THR A 885 -9.46 25.40 12.04
N TRP A 886 -10.71 25.36 11.63
CA TRP A 886 -11.92 25.65 12.42
C TRP A 886 -12.69 24.35 12.63
N ALA A 887 -13.83 24.38 13.28
CA ALA A 887 -14.56 23.16 13.67
C ALA A 887 -14.76 22.14 12.54
N ASN A 888 -15.14 22.59 11.34
CA ASN A 888 -15.42 21.72 10.18
C ASN A 888 -14.68 22.15 8.92
N SER A 889 -13.77 23.09 9.00
CA SER A 889 -13.12 23.67 7.83
C SER A 889 -11.65 23.88 8.07
N THR A 890 -10.84 23.72 7.03
CA THR A 890 -9.42 24.08 7.05
C THR A 890 -9.10 24.89 5.81
N LEU A 891 -8.34 25.95 6.01
CA LEU A 891 -7.72 26.72 4.95
C LEU A 891 -6.22 26.43 4.98
N THR A 892 -5.67 25.96 3.87
CA THR A 892 -4.26 25.65 3.70
C THR A 892 -3.67 26.50 2.61
N LEU A 893 -2.60 27.22 2.91
CA LEU A 893 -1.71 27.80 1.91
C LEU A 893 -0.48 26.91 1.82
N LYS A 894 -0.16 26.40 0.65
CA LYS A 894 1.01 25.57 0.42
C LYS A 894 1.79 26.05 -0.79
N VAL A 895 3.11 26.09 -0.68
CA VAL A 895 4.06 26.35 -1.75
C VAL A 895 4.85 25.09 -1.99
N TYR A 896 4.94 24.68 -3.23
CA TYR A 896 5.65 23.48 -3.67
C TYR A 896 6.93 23.91 -4.41
N ASP A 897 8.03 23.24 -4.07
CA ASP A 897 9.35 23.44 -4.69
C ASP A 897 9.74 24.92 -4.76
N LEU A 898 9.84 25.56 -3.60
CA LEU A 898 10.11 27.01 -3.46
C LEU A 898 11.36 27.49 -4.22
N LEU A 899 12.30 26.59 -4.48
CA LEU A 899 13.55 26.87 -5.17
C LEU A 899 13.52 26.55 -6.67
N ASN A 900 12.44 25.98 -7.17
CA ASN A 900 12.28 25.52 -8.56
C ASN A 900 13.43 24.58 -9.01
N ASP A 901 13.84 23.67 -8.15
CA ASP A 901 15.01 22.84 -8.38
C ASP A 901 14.70 21.34 -8.51
N LYS A 902 13.42 20.96 -8.62
CA LYS A 902 12.99 19.58 -8.77
C LYS A 902 13.48 19.00 -10.09
N LYS A 903 14.19 17.87 -10.02
CA LYS A 903 14.67 17.11 -11.17
C LYS A 903 14.07 15.70 -11.11
N ASN A 904 13.44 15.24 -12.18
CA ASN A 904 12.93 13.88 -12.27
C ASN A 904 13.89 13.02 -13.11
N VAL A 905 14.87 12.42 -12.47
CA VAL A 905 15.93 11.63 -13.10
C VAL A 905 15.80 10.16 -12.68
N VAL A 906 15.83 9.28 -13.66
CA VAL A 906 15.75 7.82 -13.50
C VAL A 906 16.91 7.14 -14.21
N GLN A 907 17.42 6.08 -13.60
CA GLN A 907 18.42 5.22 -14.21
C GLN A 907 17.93 3.78 -14.28
N THR A 908 18.17 3.13 -15.42
CA THR A 908 17.85 1.70 -15.62
C THR A 908 19.10 0.97 -16.11
N VAL A 909 19.37 -0.19 -15.50
CA VAL A 909 20.45 -1.10 -15.91
C VAL A 909 19.84 -2.35 -16.51
N ASN A 910 20.20 -2.65 -17.76
CA ASN A 910 19.80 -3.85 -18.49
C ASN A 910 20.99 -4.81 -18.67
N GLU A 911 20.78 -5.90 -19.42
CA GLU A 911 21.77 -6.92 -19.68
C GLU A 911 22.96 -6.41 -20.50
N THR A 912 22.68 -5.46 -21.41
CA THR A 912 23.67 -4.95 -22.39
C THR A 912 23.82 -3.44 -22.35
N SER A 913 23.07 -2.74 -21.47
CA SER A 913 23.04 -1.27 -21.49
C SER A 913 22.75 -0.66 -20.15
N VAL A 914 23.14 0.60 -20.00
CA VAL A 914 22.69 1.52 -18.95
C VAL A 914 21.96 2.69 -19.59
N SER A 915 20.79 3.04 -19.08
CA SER A 915 19.97 4.14 -19.57
C SER A 915 19.74 5.17 -18.48
N TYR A 916 19.89 6.43 -18.83
CA TYR A 916 19.62 7.60 -17.98
C TYR A 916 18.50 8.41 -18.61
N GLN A 917 17.51 8.80 -17.83
CA GLN A 917 16.34 9.55 -18.31
C GLN A 917 16.04 10.70 -17.38
N LYS A 918 15.73 11.86 -17.96
CA LYS A 918 15.25 13.05 -17.27
C LYS A 918 13.91 13.46 -17.84
N PHE A 919 12.93 13.70 -16.98
CA PHE A 919 11.57 14.04 -17.35
C PHE A 919 11.22 15.47 -16.93
N ASN A 920 10.26 16.10 -17.64
CA ASN A 920 9.69 17.37 -17.23
C ASN A 920 8.95 17.24 -15.87
N THR A 921 8.91 18.35 -15.15
CA THR A 921 8.30 18.45 -13.81
C THR A 921 7.43 19.69 -13.73
N LEU A 922 6.51 19.74 -12.76
CA LEU A 922 5.81 20.97 -12.41
C LEU A 922 6.83 22.00 -11.86
N PRO A 923 6.76 23.27 -12.29
CA PRO A 923 7.57 24.35 -11.72
C PRO A 923 7.13 24.68 -10.29
N THR A 924 7.77 25.67 -9.65
CA THR A 924 7.30 26.19 -8.38
C THR A 924 5.89 26.77 -8.51
N TYR A 925 4.97 26.31 -7.66
CA TYR A 925 3.60 26.83 -7.62
C TYR A 925 3.08 26.92 -6.18
N PHE A 926 2.10 27.78 -5.97
CA PHE A 926 1.35 27.81 -4.72
C PHE A 926 -0.09 27.32 -4.91
N MET A 927 -0.69 26.84 -3.83
CA MET A 927 -2.08 26.41 -3.76
C MET A 927 -2.74 26.97 -2.50
N LEU A 928 -3.90 27.60 -2.68
CA LEU A 928 -4.80 27.94 -1.58
C LEU A 928 -5.96 26.94 -1.60
N THR A 929 -5.99 26.07 -0.59
CA THR A 929 -6.94 24.96 -0.48
C THR A 929 -7.95 25.26 0.63
N TYR A 930 -9.23 25.20 0.32
CA TYR A 930 -10.30 25.17 1.31
C TYR A 930 -10.86 23.75 1.41
N THR A 931 -10.85 23.19 2.62
CA THR A 931 -11.38 21.85 2.91
C THR A 931 -12.53 21.96 3.89
N TYR A 932 -13.68 21.38 3.54
CA TYR A 932 -14.86 21.27 4.40
C TYR A 932 -15.13 19.81 4.75
N LYS A 933 -15.27 19.51 6.05
CA LYS A 933 -15.65 18.20 6.56
C LYS A 933 -17.13 18.15 6.86
N LEU A 934 -17.85 17.32 6.14
CA LEU A 934 -19.22 16.97 6.46
C LEU A 934 -19.20 15.80 7.46
N ASN A 935 -19.85 15.99 8.61
CA ASN A 935 -19.95 14.96 9.62
C ASN A 935 -21.33 15.02 10.27
N ARG A 936 -22.25 14.18 9.76
CA ARG A 936 -23.60 14.01 10.27
C ARG A 936 -23.78 12.58 10.77
N MET A 937 -23.28 12.31 11.96
CA MET A 937 -23.38 11.02 12.63
C MET A 937 -24.55 11.03 13.61
N GLY A 938 -25.25 9.88 13.79
CA GLY A 938 -26.44 9.76 14.63
C GLY A 938 -27.75 9.73 13.82
N ASN A 939 -28.91 9.84 14.47
CA ASN A 939 -30.23 9.66 13.85
C ASN A 939 -30.48 10.57 12.66
N LEU A 940 -30.11 10.10 11.46
CA LEU A 940 -30.60 10.65 10.20
C LEU A 940 -32.07 10.24 10.09
N LYS A 941 -33.01 11.16 10.36
CA LYS A 941 -34.36 11.06 9.78
C LYS A 941 -34.18 11.22 8.28
N ALA A 942 -34.53 10.20 7.52
CA ALA A 942 -34.43 10.22 6.08
C ALA A 942 -35.29 11.33 5.53
N THR A 943 -34.68 12.33 4.86
CA THR A 943 -35.40 13.38 4.11
C THR A 943 -34.93 13.32 2.65
N GLY A 944 -35.87 13.36 1.70
CA GLY A 944 -35.55 13.32 0.25
C GLY A 944 -35.25 11.91 -0.27
N ALA A 945 -34.23 11.75 -1.12
CA ALA A 945 -33.90 10.47 -1.78
C ALA A 945 -33.57 9.33 -0.79
N ALA A 946 -33.08 9.65 0.40
CA ALA A 946 -32.85 8.65 1.46
C ALA A 946 -34.18 8.18 2.08
N ALA A 947 -35.22 9.02 2.10
CA ALA A 947 -36.57 8.62 2.51
C ALA A 947 -37.20 7.65 1.50
N TRP A 948 -36.92 7.82 0.22
CA TRP A 948 -37.35 6.90 -0.84
C TRP A 948 -36.71 5.53 -0.69
N GLN A 949 -35.43 5.46 -0.40
CA GLN A 949 -34.76 4.20 -0.14
C GLN A 949 -35.30 3.53 1.15
N GLN A 950 -35.49 4.28 2.22
CA GLN A 950 -36.05 3.75 3.46
C GLN A 950 -37.52 3.30 3.32
N GLN A 951 -38.35 4.00 2.51
CA GLN A 951 -39.70 3.55 2.15
C GLN A 951 -39.67 2.30 1.27
N MET A 952 -38.74 2.15 0.36
CA MET A 952 -38.54 0.88 -0.34
C MET A 952 -38.10 -0.27 0.60
N TYR A 953 -37.36 0.05 1.65
CA TYR A 953 -36.89 -0.91 2.64
C TYR A 953 -37.92 -1.28 3.73
N GLU A 954 -38.83 -0.36 4.11
CA GLU A 954 -39.86 -0.58 5.12
C GLU A 954 -41.26 -0.92 4.54
N GLY A 955 -41.46 -0.66 3.25
CA GLY A 955 -42.74 -0.79 2.57
C GLY A 955 -43.00 -2.16 1.96
N GLY A 956 -42.93 -3.24 2.72
CA GLY A 956 -43.53 -4.54 2.42
C GLY A 956 -45.04 -4.60 2.70
N GLY A 957 -45.78 -3.50 2.52
CA GLY A 957 -47.23 -3.43 2.74
C GLY A 957 -48.00 -3.24 1.41
N ARG A 958 -48.89 -4.17 1.08
CA ARG A 958 -49.81 -4.22 -0.06
C ARG A 958 -50.46 -2.86 -0.34
N PRO A 959 -50.67 -2.48 -1.63
CA PRO A 959 -51.49 -1.33 -1.96
C PRO A 959 -52.96 -1.63 -1.55
N PRO A 960 -53.68 -0.66 -0.99
CA PRO A 960 -55.12 -0.81 -0.79
C PRO A 960 -55.84 -0.69 -2.13
N TYR A 961 -56.46 -1.77 -2.58
CA TYR A 961 -57.56 -1.69 -3.51
C TYR A 961 -58.72 -0.98 -2.83
N GLY A 962 -59.25 0.07 -3.48
CA GLY A 962 -60.40 0.69 -2.98
C GLY A 962 -60.97 1.79 -3.88
N ARG A 963 -61.89 1.37 -4.78
CA ARG A 963 -62.95 2.12 -5.49
C ARG A 963 -62.54 3.25 -6.43
#